data_4c0ddc39436e9a40ef7aa879794f04c8
#
_entry.id   4c0ddc39436e9a40ef7aa879794f04c8
#
_cell.length_a   1.000
_cell.length_b   1.000
_cell.length_c   1.000
_cell.angle_alpha   90.00
_cell.angle_beta   90.00
_cell.angle_gamma   90.00
#
_symmetry.space_group_name_H-M   'P 1'
#
loop_
_entity.id
_entity.type
_entity.pdbx_description
1 polymer ?
#
loop_
_entity_poly.entity_id
_entity_poly.type
_entity_poly.pdbx_seq_one_letter_code
_entity_poly.pdbx_strand_id
1 'polypeptide(L)'
;MSFQTVYSGRDPDNDGNTIRVKGNPSLSEVKTVMIGVRNVRNKLKSGEVWVNELRLTDFNEEGGWAANANLNVALSDLGTVNVGGRIETAGFGALDQSLNERRMEDFKQYNVATSIELGKLFPEKAQVSIPFYYAYSKETYDPKYNPLDQDVKLKDAIDKAETKAEKDSIRDYSQDRTVIKSVSFNNVRVNIKSKNPMPYDPANFTLGYSYSINDKKNPETEYETTKDYRANFAYSYVPYVKPIKPFDKLLKKNNGYTRYAKQLAFNVAPSINFQTAMMRNYYEIKLRDLTGAATGVTNDIPVTFSQNFYWDRAFSLNWAFTNNLNITFSSGTNARIEEPYVQVNKELNPDGYQLWKDSVKKSIADLGTPMKYDQQFMATWQLPLQLIPVLDWTNASLSYNATYNWDRGATVSEDIEMGNTIKNQRQFDLQANLNLLSLYNKNKYLKKINQKFNNTRTTAKKTEKKKKPKLEKEIVLSPDSATVVEHGMFTKKVQITARRTDGRVYKVKFKPINFAQVKILNQDTVRLKLTIIPGPAPTEDFLYKAVEHSARFLMMVRRFNIQFTNSAGMMLPGFRPEIGDIFGQGRSSFGLSPGIGFAFGDVRRSYIDEAYEKGWLITDTERDVNAAVMTSTKNLNIRANLEPITGLKIDLTALRNDTRNTEIQFMYEGMPEIMGGNFTMTTIALGSAFGGSGNAMNNYSSKAFDKLLANREIIAQRIESKYSGLKYPDVGFIHDKGLGGMPYNPGTDNVNGVNRNSADVLIPAFLAAYTGKDPKKVGLTAFPSLKSMLPNWRVTYDGLIKIPAVKKYFKSLTLSHQYRCSYSVGAFTSFLNWVDAGQDGLGYIQSILNDNPTPSSPYSISSVSLTEAFSPLLGADATLLNNVTVRADYSTTRNLSLNTTSYQLVEALSKKVTIGLGYKYAEFNKVLKMKKTRDFSNDLTVRLDFSFNKMQSLIRKIDTQLTQATSGNIAKTISFSADYGLSRALTVRAFYDIQINEPLISSASYPTSNSNYGISLRFSLAQ
;
A
#
# COMPACT_ATOMS: atom_id res chain seq x y z
N MET A 1 30.12 -46.94 29.71
CA MET A 1 30.08 -48.38 29.38
C MET A 1 30.83 -48.67 28.08
N SER A 2 31.57 -49.78 27.98
CA SER A 2 32.27 -50.11 26.73
C SER A 2 31.27 -50.46 25.62
N PHE A 3 31.38 -49.84 24.44
CA PHE A 3 30.48 -50.04 23.29
C PHE A 3 30.47 -51.50 22.78
N GLN A 4 31.39 -52.33 23.18
CA GLN A 4 31.43 -53.76 22.75
C GLN A 4 30.92 -54.75 23.79
N THR A 5 30.72 -54.34 25.04
CA THR A 5 30.29 -55.22 26.12
C THR A 5 28.77 -55.32 26.15
N VAL A 6 28.25 -56.54 26.26
CA VAL A 6 26.82 -56.79 26.44
C VAL A 6 26.55 -56.98 27.91
N TYR A 7 25.74 -56.14 28.48
CA TYR A 7 25.24 -56.28 29.86
C TYR A 7 23.95 -57.09 29.86
N SER A 8 23.77 -57.97 30.78
CA SER A 8 22.56 -58.82 30.88
C SER A 8 22.06 -58.80 32.31
N GLY A 9 20.78 -58.56 32.53
CA GLY A 9 20.08 -58.54 33.81
C GLY A 9 18.70 -59.15 33.70
N ARG A 10 18.11 -59.50 34.85
CA ARG A 10 16.67 -59.90 34.88
C ARG A 10 15.81 -58.63 34.86
N ASP A 11 14.66 -58.72 34.29
CA ASP A 11 13.65 -57.70 34.35
C ASP A 11 13.10 -57.57 35.78
N PRO A 12 13.19 -56.37 36.42
CA PRO A 12 12.72 -56.16 37.76
C PRO A 12 11.22 -56.48 37.98
N ASP A 13 10.41 -56.27 36.94
CA ASP A 13 8.97 -56.42 36.99
C ASP A 13 8.51 -57.81 36.56
N ASN A 14 9.37 -58.62 35.95
CA ASN A 14 9.03 -59.96 35.47
C ASN A 14 10.26 -60.85 35.43
N ASP A 15 10.43 -61.67 36.47
CA ASP A 15 11.60 -62.58 36.66
C ASP A 15 11.86 -63.59 35.53
N GLY A 16 10.88 -63.81 34.67
CA GLY A 16 11.00 -64.67 33.49
C GLY A 16 11.73 -64.04 32.32
N ASN A 17 11.89 -62.72 32.34
CA ASN A 17 12.45 -61.92 31.23
C ASN A 17 13.94 -61.61 31.46
N THR A 18 14.70 -61.55 30.41
CA THR A 18 16.10 -61.13 30.45
C THR A 18 16.29 -59.88 29.57
N ILE A 19 16.76 -58.81 30.18
CA ILE A 19 17.11 -57.60 29.48
C ILE A 19 18.63 -57.64 29.13
N ARG A 20 18.95 -57.35 27.87
CA ARG A 20 20.33 -57.23 27.41
C ARG A 20 20.57 -55.90 26.78
N VAL A 21 21.59 -55.22 27.20
CA VAL A 21 21.98 -53.87 26.72
C VAL A 21 23.38 -53.91 26.16
N LYS A 22 23.58 -53.40 24.95
CA LYS A 22 24.89 -53.27 24.34
C LYS A 22 25.14 -51.77 24.05
N GLY A 23 26.28 -51.24 24.53
CA GLY A 23 26.62 -49.83 24.41
C GLY A 23 25.85 -48.94 25.40
N ASN A 24 25.51 -47.75 24.97
CA ASN A 24 24.68 -46.78 25.74
C ASN A 24 23.44 -46.39 24.90
N PRO A 25 22.44 -47.30 24.77
CA PRO A 25 21.24 -46.98 23.99
C PRO A 25 20.40 -45.95 24.67
N SER A 26 19.73 -45.11 23.89
CA SER A 26 18.68 -44.17 24.35
C SER A 26 17.32 -44.58 23.81
N LEU A 27 16.30 -44.57 24.65
CA LEU A 27 14.92 -44.80 24.26
C LEU A 27 14.28 -43.57 23.56
N SER A 28 14.93 -42.41 23.64
CA SER A 28 14.44 -41.19 23.00
C SER A 28 14.55 -41.23 21.47
N GLU A 29 15.46 -42.06 20.92
CA GLU A 29 15.72 -42.17 19.47
C GLU A 29 15.64 -43.65 18.98
N VAL A 30 14.53 -44.32 19.22
CA VAL A 30 14.29 -45.64 18.69
C VAL A 30 14.12 -45.62 17.19
N LYS A 31 15.12 -46.12 16.42
CA LYS A 31 15.06 -46.15 14.94
C LYS A 31 14.40 -47.42 14.40
N THR A 32 14.53 -48.55 15.12
CA THR A 32 14.05 -49.81 14.63
C THR A 32 13.60 -50.68 15.80
N VAL A 33 12.43 -51.27 15.71
CA VAL A 33 11.91 -52.28 16.61
C VAL A 33 11.85 -53.59 15.83
N MET A 34 12.46 -54.67 16.37
CA MET A 34 12.39 -55.99 15.78
C MET A 34 11.74 -56.98 16.75
N ILE A 35 10.74 -57.69 16.31
CA ILE A 35 10.09 -58.77 17.06
C ILE A 35 10.41 -60.08 16.40
N GLY A 36 10.89 -61.01 17.18
CA GLY A 36 11.28 -62.35 16.68
C GLY A 36 10.91 -63.50 17.61
N VAL A 37 10.88 -64.66 17.08
CA VAL A 37 10.59 -65.90 17.84
C VAL A 37 11.83 -66.76 17.81
N ARG A 38 12.25 -67.25 18.99
CA ARG A 38 13.39 -68.14 19.13
C ARG A 38 12.98 -69.52 19.64
N ASN A 39 13.30 -70.56 18.88
CA ASN A 39 13.16 -71.95 19.36
C ASN A 39 14.36 -72.28 20.24
N VAL A 40 14.14 -72.53 21.53
CA VAL A 40 15.19 -72.84 22.52
C VAL A 40 15.36 -74.33 22.74
N ARG A 41 14.56 -75.17 22.03
CA ARG A 41 14.62 -76.63 22.13
C ARG A 41 15.09 -77.21 20.80
N ASN A 42 15.96 -78.22 20.84
CA ASN A 42 16.53 -78.94 19.64
C ASN A 42 15.51 -79.76 18.87
N LYS A 43 14.19 -79.52 18.98
CA LYS A 43 13.12 -80.21 18.22
C LYS A 43 12.47 -79.20 17.29
N LEU A 44 12.30 -79.56 16.04
CA LEU A 44 11.53 -78.77 15.05
C LEU A 44 10.12 -78.55 15.56
N LYS A 45 9.64 -77.37 15.57
CA LYS A 45 8.28 -76.94 15.84
C LYS A 45 7.79 -76.07 14.70
N SER A 46 6.60 -76.28 14.27
CA SER A 46 5.85 -75.40 13.38
C SER A 46 4.77 -74.72 14.22
N GLY A 47 4.53 -73.43 13.88
CA GLY A 47 3.48 -72.60 14.51
C GLY A 47 3.45 -71.20 13.86
N GLU A 48 2.40 -70.52 14.11
CA GLU A 48 2.22 -69.12 13.68
C GLU A 48 2.25 -68.23 14.92
N VAL A 49 2.88 -67.07 14.80
CA VAL A 49 2.87 -66.03 15.84
C VAL A 49 2.28 -64.80 15.21
N TRP A 50 1.23 -64.36 15.80
CA TRP A 50 0.51 -63.15 15.35
C TRP A 50 0.87 -62.00 16.32
N VAL A 51 1.34 -60.91 15.79
CA VAL A 51 1.64 -59.68 16.54
C VAL A 51 0.63 -58.66 16.09
N ASN A 52 -0.12 -58.13 17.03
CA ASN A 52 -1.13 -57.13 16.76
C ASN A 52 -0.84 -55.84 17.51
N GLU A 53 -0.88 -54.70 16.82
CA GLU A 53 -0.78 -53.33 17.33
C GLU A 53 0.39 -53.04 18.28
N LEU A 54 1.40 -52.38 17.79
CA LEU A 54 2.44 -51.72 18.59
C LEU A 54 1.90 -50.37 19.06
N ARG A 55 1.71 -50.21 20.37
CA ARG A 55 1.16 -48.98 20.96
C ARG A 55 2.17 -48.41 21.96
N LEU A 56 2.25 -47.09 22.01
CA LEU A 56 2.83 -46.33 23.11
C LEU A 56 1.75 -46.18 24.18
N THR A 57 2.08 -46.53 25.42
CA THR A 57 1.25 -46.38 26.62
C THR A 57 1.94 -45.46 27.62
N ASP A 58 1.24 -45.13 28.70
CA ASP A 58 1.79 -44.31 29.79
C ASP A 58 2.31 -42.95 29.35
N PHE A 59 1.54 -42.24 28.53
CA PHE A 59 1.87 -40.88 28.14
C PHE A 59 2.03 -40.00 29.40
N ASN A 60 3.02 -39.15 29.37
CA ASN A 60 3.21 -38.20 30.46
C ASN A 60 2.12 -37.13 30.41
N GLU A 61 1.10 -37.27 31.25
CA GLU A 61 -0.04 -36.36 31.38
C GLU A 61 0.19 -35.29 32.48
N GLU A 62 1.38 -35.17 33.04
CA GLU A 62 1.69 -34.16 34.06
C GLU A 62 1.37 -32.77 33.53
N GLY A 63 0.45 -32.09 34.22
CA GLY A 63 0.11 -30.70 33.93
C GLY A 63 1.15 -29.75 34.46
N GLY A 64 1.42 -28.68 33.72
CA GLY A 64 2.26 -27.59 34.17
C GLY A 64 1.45 -26.38 34.64
N TRP A 65 2.11 -25.45 35.26
CA TRP A 65 1.56 -24.14 35.63
C TRP A 65 2.44 -23.02 35.13
N ALA A 66 1.85 -21.83 34.95
CA ALA A 66 2.57 -20.61 34.58
C ALA A 66 2.14 -19.46 35.46
N ALA A 67 3.07 -18.60 35.75
CA ALA A 67 2.84 -17.34 36.43
C ALA A 67 3.68 -16.23 35.81
N ASN A 68 3.10 -15.04 35.73
CA ASN A 68 3.84 -13.84 35.34
C ASN A 68 3.44 -12.67 36.27
N ALA A 69 4.42 -11.86 36.60
CA ALA A 69 4.25 -10.65 37.37
C ALA A 69 5.02 -9.50 36.76
N ASN A 70 4.40 -8.33 36.70
CA ASN A 70 5.03 -7.11 36.20
C ASN A 70 4.75 -5.99 37.24
N LEU A 71 5.81 -5.33 37.68
CA LEU A 71 5.76 -4.17 38.55
C LEU A 71 6.33 -2.96 37.78
N ASN A 72 5.55 -1.94 37.64
CA ASN A 72 5.95 -0.66 37.08
C ASN A 72 5.93 0.42 38.20
N VAL A 73 7.07 0.97 38.51
CA VAL A 73 7.24 2.04 39.48
C VAL A 73 7.58 3.32 38.73
N ALA A 74 6.71 4.29 38.84
CA ALA A 74 6.96 5.65 38.35
C ALA A 74 7.58 6.49 39.49
N LEU A 75 8.81 6.98 39.27
CA LEU A 75 9.56 7.81 40.22
C LEU A 75 9.30 9.30 39.92
N SER A 76 8.02 9.71 39.92
CA SER A 76 7.63 11.07 39.55
C SER A 76 8.22 11.50 38.19
N ASP A 77 8.90 12.62 38.15
CA ASP A 77 9.59 13.16 36.98
C ASP A 77 11.06 12.67 36.81
N LEU A 78 11.54 11.85 37.75
CA LEU A 78 12.89 11.27 37.72
C LEU A 78 12.99 10.11 36.76
N GLY A 79 11.95 9.25 36.67
CA GLY A 79 12.00 8.12 35.77
C GLY A 79 11.03 6.99 36.12
N THR A 80 11.31 5.82 35.54
CA THR A 80 10.50 4.61 35.72
C THR A 80 11.40 3.40 35.93
N VAL A 81 10.94 2.48 36.75
CA VAL A 81 11.53 1.17 36.98
C VAL A 81 10.51 0.11 36.68
N ASN A 82 10.82 -0.78 35.76
CA ASN A 82 9.98 -1.91 35.37
C ASN A 82 10.67 -3.20 35.82
N VAL A 83 10.00 -4.02 36.59
CA VAL A 83 10.45 -5.33 37.01
C VAL A 83 9.44 -6.36 36.55
N GLY A 84 9.88 -7.33 35.75
CA GLY A 84 9.04 -8.42 35.30
C GLY A 84 9.61 -9.79 35.63
N GLY A 85 8.72 -10.74 35.84
CA GLY A 85 9.09 -12.15 36.00
C GLY A 85 8.03 -13.04 35.35
N ARG A 86 8.49 -14.12 34.73
CA ARG A 86 7.67 -15.18 34.13
C ARG A 86 8.27 -16.52 34.46
N ILE A 87 7.43 -17.41 34.93
CA ILE A 87 7.78 -18.80 35.21
C ILE A 87 6.75 -19.69 34.55
N GLU A 88 7.22 -20.71 33.86
CA GLU A 88 6.38 -21.77 33.27
C GLU A 88 7.05 -23.10 33.59
N THR A 89 6.29 -24.08 34.01
CA THR A 89 6.82 -25.41 34.29
C THR A 89 6.61 -26.37 33.13
N ALA A 90 7.39 -27.42 33.08
CA ALA A 90 7.22 -28.49 32.11
C ALA A 90 5.77 -29.04 32.19
N GLY A 91 5.20 -29.34 31.03
CA GLY A 91 3.80 -29.77 30.90
C GLY A 91 2.78 -28.62 30.71
N PHE A 92 3.23 -27.35 30.84
CA PHE A 92 2.37 -26.21 30.53
C PHE A 92 2.21 -26.01 29.02
N GLY A 93 0.98 -25.74 28.58
CA GLY A 93 0.65 -25.48 27.18
C GLY A 93 -0.78 -24.96 27.03
N ALA A 94 -1.14 -24.51 25.83
CA ALA A 94 -2.51 -24.10 25.52
C ALA A 94 -3.48 -25.29 25.50
N LEU A 95 -4.77 -25.04 25.67
CA LEU A 95 -5.79 -26.10 25.73
C LEU A 95 -5.94 -26.88 24.43
N ASP A 96 -5.59 -26.28 23.32
CA ASP A 96 -5.63 -26.87 21.97
C ASP A 96 -4.34 -27.57 21.57
N GLN A 97 -3.27 -27.45 22.37
CA GLN A 97 -2.00 -28.14 22.14
C GLN A 97 -2.06 -29.58 22.56
N SER A 98 -1.55 -30.47 21.69
CA SER A 98 -1.37 -31.87 22.02
C SER A 98 -0.27 -32.08 23.06
N LEU A 99 -0.24 -33.25 23.74
CA LEU A 99 0.72 -33.53 24.82
C LEU A 99 2.18 -33.39 24.41
N ASN A 100 2.50 -33.76 23.18
CA ASN A 100 3.86 -33.67 22.59
C ASN A 100 4.26 -32.23 22.21
N GLU A 101 3.33 -31.31 22.12
CA GLU A 101 3.59 -29.90 21.81
C GLU A 101 3.74 -29.02 23.06
N ARG A 102 3.45 -29.58 24.23
CA ARG A 102 3.63 -28.86 25.51
C ARG A 102 5.10 -28.69 25.83
N ARG A 103 5.42 -27.72 26.67
CA ARG A 103 6.80 -27.51 27.14
C ARG A 103 7.33 -28.75 27.85
N MET A 104 8.54 -29.16 27.48
CA MET A 104 9.28 -30.25 28.12
C MET A 104 10.33 -29.74 29.13
N GLU A 105 10.39 -28.42 29.35
CA GLU A 105 11.39 -27.71 30.14
C GLU A 105 10.71 -26.69 31.04
N ASP A 106 11.34 -26.39 32.18
CA ASP A 106 10.97 -25.26 33.02
C ASP A 106 11.57 -23.99 32.49
N PHE A 107 10.73 -22.97 32.26
CA PHE A 107 11.15 -21.66 31.80
C PHE A 107 11.08 -20.64 32.91
N LYS A 108 12.14 -19.86 33.06
CA LYS A 108 12.22 -18.74 34.02
C LYS A 108 12.80 -17.52 33.33
N GLN A 109 12.10 -16.43 33.42
CA GLN A 109 12.53 -15.14 32.91
C GLN A 109 12.42 -14.07 33.99
N TYR A 110 13.47 -13.28 34.13
CA TYR A 110 13.51 -12.09 34.98
C TYR A 110 14.01 -10.93 34.14
N ASN A 111 13.29 -9.81 34.20
CA ASN A 111 13.69 -8.60 33.50
C ASN A 111 13.56 -7.38 34.43
N VAL A 112 14.57 -6.53 34.39
CA VAL A 112 14.58 -5.23 35.06
C VAL A 112 14.94 -4.19 34.01
N ALA A 113 14.11 -3.19 33.85
CA ALA A 113 14.40 -2.05 32.98
C ALA A 113 14.18 -0.74 33.72
N THR A 114 15.17 0.10 33.68
CA THR A 114 15.18 1.38 34.39
C THR A 114 15.44 2.51 33.42
N SER A 115 14.59 3.51 33.40
CA SER A 115 14.80 4.74 32.66
C SER A 115 14.80 5.90 33.63
N ILE A 116 15.92 6.62 33.75
CA ILE A 116 16.12 7.72 34.69
C ILE A 116 16.63 8.95 33.94
N GLU A 117 16.03 10.09 34.21
CA GLU A 117 16.47 11.39 33.71
C GLU A 117 17.48 11.97 34.71
N LEU A 118 18.76 11.59 34.55
CA LEU A 118 19.85 12.05 35.46
C LEU A 118 20.04 13.57 35.42
N GLY A 119 19.58 14.23 34.38
CA GLY A 119 19.57 15.69 34.26
C GLY A 119 18.79 16.37 35.39
N LYS A 120 17.83 15.70 35.99
CA LYS A 120 17.06 16.20 37.16
C LYS A 120 17.89 16.33 38.42
N LEU A 121 19.04 15.68 38.50
CA LEU A 121 19.97 15.81 39.63
C LEU A 121 20.81 17.11 39.56
N PHE A 122 20.79 17.80 38.45
CA PHE A 122 21.45 19.08 38.28
C PHE A 122 20.50 20.25 38.55
N PRO A 123 20.98 21.42 38.93
CA PRO A 123 20.15 22.61 39.10
C PRO A 123 19.31 22.90 37.87
N GLU A 124 18.05 23.26 38.01
CA GLU A 124 17.13 23.55 36.91
C GLU A 124 17.65 24.59 35.91
N LYS A 125 18.47 25.56 36.41
CA LYS A 125 19.12 26.57 35.56
C LYS A 125 20.10 26.00 34.54
N ALA A 126 20.66 24.82 34.78
CA ALA A 126 21.59 24.16 33.86
C ALA A 126 20.86 23.55 32.65
N GLN A 127 19.55 23.29 32.74
CA GLN A 127 18.70 22.75 31.70
C GLN A 127 19.32 21.54 30.94
N VAL A 128 20.05 20.69 31.70
CA VAL A 128 20.72 19.51 31.16
C VAL A 128 19.72 18.35 31.15
N SER A 129 19.69 17.61 30.05
CA SER A 129 18.96 16.34 29.93
C SER A 129 19.94 15.22 29.70
N ILE A 130 19.93 14.23 30.58
CA ILE A 130 20.78 13.04 30.53
C ILE A 130 19.88 11.81 30.76
N PRO A 131 19.16 11.37 29.76
CA PRO A 131 18.37 10.16 29.85
C PRO A 131 19.28 8.94 29.93
N PHE A 132 19.20 8.24 31.05
CA PHE A 132 19.92 7.00 31.31
C PHE A 132 18.95 5.83 31.28
N TYR A 133 19.31 4.79 30.54
CA TYR A 133 18.56 3.55 30.45
C TYR A 133 19.46 2.38 30.80
N TYR A 134 18.97 1.53 31.68
CA TYR A 134 19.59 0.25 32.01
C TYR A 134 18.57 -0.86 31.90
N ALA A 135 18.91 -1.95 31.23
CA ALA A 135 18.09 -3.14 31.17
C ALA A 135 18.93 -4.39 31.47
N TYR A 136 18.33 -5.27 32.24
CA TYR A 136 18.86 -6.60 32.53
C TYR A 136 17.74 -7.60 32.28
N SER A 137 18.00 -8.60 31.45
CA SER A 137 17.10 -9.73 31.25
C SER A 137 17.87 -11.02 31.39
N LYS A 138 17.30 -11.98 32.09
CA LYS A 138 17.83 -13.34 32.19
C LYS A 138 16.72 -14.32 31.90
N GLU A 139 16.93 -15.16 30.91
CA GLU A 139 16.07 -16.27 30.55
C GLU A 139 16.81 -17.58 30.81
N THR A 140 16.10 -18.57 31.32
CA THR A 140 16.66 -19.88 31.62
C THR A 140 15.63 -20.94 31.29
N TYR A 141 16.04 -21.92 30.53
CA TYR A 141 15.29 -23.13 30.23
C TYR A 141 15.99 -24.30 30.91
N ASP A 142 15.31 -24.90 31.86
CA ASP A 142 15.79 -26.08 32.60
C ASP A 142 15.10 -27.30 31.99
N PRO A 143 15.81 -28.16 31.22
CA PRO A 143 15.20 -29.34 30.61
C PRO A 143 14.86 -30.37 31.70
N LYS A 144 13.76 -31.11 31.50
CA LYS A 144 13.31 -32.17 32.41
C LYS A 144 14.32 -33.34 32.44
N TYR A 145 14.94 -33.62 31.29
CA TYR A 145 15.95 -34.70 31.13
C TYR A 145 17.31 -34.12 30.87
N ASN A 146 18.35 -34.89 31.27
CA ASN A 146 19.74 -34.49 31.04
C ASN A 146 20.04 -34.52 29.52
N PRO A 147 20.51 -33.42 28.90
CA PRO A 147 20.78 -33.39 27.45
C PRO A 147 21.86 -34.39 26.99
N LEU A 148 22.80 -34.77 27.91
CA LEU A 148 23.84 -35.76 27.60
C LEU A 148 23.35 -37.20 27.79
N ASP A 149 22.32 -37.45 28.55
CA ASP A 149 21.71 -38.73 28.80
C ASP A 149 20.19 -38.55 28.95
N GLN A 150 19.50 -38.53 27.84
CA GLN A 150 18.08 -38.16 27.71
C GLN A 150 17.15 -39.14 28.43
N ASP A 151 17.63 -40.28 28.90
CA ASP A 151 16.87 -41.25 29.68
C ASP A 151 16.92 -40.96 31.19
N VAL A 152 17.80 -40.04 31.62
CA VAL A 152 17.94 -39.66 33.03
C VAL A 152 17.36 -38.28 33.27
N LYS A 153 16.50 -38.15 34.26
CA LYS A 153 16.00 -36.84 34.69
C LYS A 153 17.15 -35.95 35.17
N LEU A 154 17.19 -34.68 34.76
CA LEU A 154 18.23 -33.75 35.14
C LEU A 154 18.38 -33.62 36.67
N LYS A 155 17.27 -33.62 37.39
CA LYS A 155 17.26 -33.60 38.85
C LYS A 155 18.01 -34.77 39.45
N ASP A 156 17.77 -36.00 38.97
CA ASP A 156 18.42 -37.22 39.47
C ASP A 156 19.92 -37.22 39.15
N ALA A 157 20.28 -36.69 37.97
CA ALA A 157 21.71 -36.50 37.64
C ALA A 157 22.41 -35.53 38.58
N ILE A 158 21.77 -34.39 38.91
CA ILE A 158 22.30 -33.40 39.86
C ILE A 158 22.35 -33.98 41.30
N ASP A 159 21.36 -34.73 41.73
CA ASP A 159 21.29 -35.30 43.07
C ASP A 159 22.34 -36.40 43.28
N LYS A 160 22.70 -37.16 42.28
CA LYS A 160 23.77 -38.17 42.26
C LYS A 160 25.19 -37.57 42.30
N ALA A 161 25.38 -36.32 41.88
CA ALA A 161 26.70 -35.66 41.90
C ALA A 161 27.14 -35.41 43.34
N GLU A 162 28.39 -35.77 43.64
CA GLU A 162 28.90 -35.74 45.02
C GLU A 162 29.36 -34.35 45.45
N THR A 163 29.94 -33.60 44.49
CA THR A 163 30.52 -32.28 44.79
C THR A 163 29.66 -31.12 44.26
N LYS A 164 29.75 -29.98 44.89
CA LYS A 164 29.09 -28.76 44.42
C LYS A 164 29.57 -28.36 43.01
N ALA A 165 30.87 -28.55 42.72
CA ALA A 165 31.44 -28.23 41.43
C ALA A 165 30.86 -29.09 40.32
N GLU A 166 30.64 -30.39 40.54
CA GLU A 166 29.96 -31.28 39.61
C GLU A 166 28.49 -30.87 39.39
N LYS A 167 27.76 -30.52 40.44
CA LYS A 167 26.39 -30.06 40.34
C LYS A 167 26.27 -28.79 39.52
N ASP A 168 27.20 -27.85 39.73
CA ASP A 168 27.22 -26.59 38.99
C ASP A 168 27.65 -26.84 37.52
N SER A 169 28.58 -27.78 37.26
CA SER A 169 28.96 -28.21 35.90
C SER A 169 27.77 -28.83 35.16
N ILE A 170 27.04 -29.78 35.78
CA ILE A 170 25.87 -30.42 35.19
C ILE A 170 24.80 -29.37 34.84
N ARG A 171 24.57 -28.40 35.73
CA ARG A 171 23.64 -27.29 35.43
C ARG A 171 24.13 -26.40 34.27
N ASP A 172 25.40 -26.04 34.25
CA ASP A 172 25.98 -25.12 33.25
C ASP A 172 25.89 -25.66 31.83
N TYR A 173 26.06 -27.00 31.64
CA TYR A 173 25.91 -27.58 30.31
C TYR A 173 24.48 -28.01 29.96
N SER A 174 23.59 -28.18 30.94
CA SER A 174 22.24 -28.68 30.69
C SER A 174 21.24 -27.57 30.43
N GLN A 175 21.50 -26.38 30.98
CA GLN A 175 20.59 -25.24 30.88
C GLN A 175 20.81 -24.44 29.58
N ASP A 176 19.71 -24.08 28.90
CA ASP A 176 19.77 -22.98 27.94
C ASP A 176 19.53 -21.66 28.70
N ARG A 177 20.55 -20.82 28.70
CA ARG A 177 20.55 -19.56 29.45
C ARG A 177 20.95 -18.42 28.55
N THR A 178 20.07 -17.38 28.48
CA THR A 178 20.33 -16.13 27.79
C THR A 178 20.34 -15.00 28.81
N VAL A 179 21.39 -14.19 28.80
CA VAL A 179 21.54 -13.00 29.65
C VAL A 179 21.79 -11.79 28.77
N ILE A 180 20.89 -10.82 28.82
CA ILE A 180 21.01 -9.56 28.08
C ILE A 180 21.21 -8.43 29.10
N LYS A 181 22.26 -7.62 28.91
CA LYS A 181 22.52 -6.40 29.65
C LYS A 181 22.65 -5.24 28.68
N SER A 182 21.95 -4.17 28.94
CA SER A 182 22.02 -2.99 28.09
C SER A 182 22.16 -1.73 28.95
N VAL A 183 23.03 -0.84 28.54
CA VAL A 183 23.23 0.48 29.13
C VAL A 183 23.15 1.50 28.01
N SER A 184 22.37 2.55 28.17
CA SER A 184 22.35 3.60 27.18
C SER A 184 22.13 5.01 27.78
N PHE A 185 22.79 5.97 27.16
CA PHE A 185 22.61 7.40 27.33
C PHE A 185 22.17 7.96 25.98
N ASN A 186 20.90 8.22 25.81
CA ASN A 186 20.38 8.73 24.52
C ASN A 186 19.94 10.17 24.65
N ASN A 187 20.23 10.97 23.62
CA ASN A 187 19.85 12.41 23.60
C ASN A 187 20.40 13.23 24.77
N VAL A 188 21.64 12.98 25.17
CA VAL A 188 22.33 13.85 26.16
C VAL A 188 22.52 15.23 25.53
N ARG A 189 21.91 16.25 26.13
CA ARG A 189 21.91 17.60 25.58
C ARG A 189 21.69 18.66 26.65
N VAL A 190 22.05 19.90 26.29
CA VAL A 190 21.75 21.08 27.08
C VAL A 190 20.61 21.84 26.43
N ASN A 191 19.50 22.04 27.13
CA ASN A 191 18.28 22.64 26.59
C ASN A 191 18.18 24.17 26.75
N ILE A 192 19.29 24.86 26.94
CA ILE A 192 19.30 26.30 27.07
C ILE A 192 18.83 26.95 25.77
N LYS A 193 17.64 27.57 25.81
CA LYS A 193 17.05 28.23 24.64
C LYS A 193 17.60 29.67 24.55
N SER A 194 18.41 29.91 23.53
CA SER A 194 18.81 31.27 23.15
C SER A 194 17.67 32.04 22.46
N LYS A 195 17.51 33.33 22.71
CA LYS A 195 16.58 34.20 21.97
C LYS A 195 16.96 34.30 20.48
N ASN A 196 18.25 34.27 20.19
CA ASN A 196 18.80 34.23 18.84
C ASN A 196 19.70 33.00 18.75
N PRO A 197 19.23 31.87 18.20
CA PRO A 197 20.04 30.65 18.08
C PRO A 197 21.30 30.91 17.25
N MET A 198 22.45 30.55 17.82
CA MET A 198 23.75 30.66 17.17
C MET A 198 24.29 29.26 16.83
N PRO A 199 25.15 29.12 15.79
CA PRO A 199 25.70 27.84 15.41
C PRO A 199 26.44 27.08 16.52
N TYR A 200 27.04 27.81 17.44
CA TYR A 200 27.82 27.25 18.56
C TYR A 200 27.02 27.04 19.85
N ASP A 201 25.71 27.28 19.86
CA ASP A 201 24.89 27.06 21.06
C ASP A 201 24.94 25.62 21.52
N PRO A 202 25.16 25.33 22.83
CA PRO A 202 25.19 23.96 23.34
C PRO A 202 23.94 23.16 23.05
N ALA A 203 22.78 23.84 22.92
CA ALA A 203 21.51 23.19 22.58
C ALA A 203 21.47 22.55 21.19
N ASN A 204 22.40 22.91 20.31
CA ASN A 204 22.51 22.34 18.96
C ASN A 204 23.17 20.95 18.95
N PHE A 205 23.82 20.56 20.03
CA PHE A 205 24.61 19.33 20.12
C PHE A 205 23.85 18.28 20.93
N THR A 206 23.86 17.06 20.44
CA THR A 206 23.27 15.90 21.10
C THR A 206 24.24 14.74 21.03
N LEU A 207 24.45 14.08 22.14
CA LEU A 207 25.32 12.93 22.28
C LEU A 207 24.48 11.70 22.69
N GLY A 208 24.92 10.55 22.25
CA GLY A 208 24.36 9.28 22.70
C GLY A 208 25.40 8.20 22.70
N TYR A 209 25.28 7.29 23.65
CA TYR A 209 26.09 6.07 23.73
C TYR A 209 25.23 4.91 24.20
N SER A 210 25.35 3.78 23.57
CA SER A 210 24.73 2.54 24.03
C SER A 210 25.69 1.36 23.93
N TYR A 211 25.60 0.50 24.91
CA TYR A 211 26.29 -0.77 24.97
C TYR A 211 25.29 -1.87 25.33
N SER A 212 25.30 -2.95 24.58
CA SER A 212 24.50 -4.14 24.88
C SER A 212 25.36 -5.38 24.76
N ILE A 213 25.19 -6.29 25.69
CA ILE A 213 25.80 -7.61 25.64
C ILE A 213 24.70 -8.65 25.79
N ASN A 214 24.75 -9.64 24.92
CA ASN A 214 23.91 -10.82 24.93
C ASN A 214 24.79 -12.05 25.07
N ASP A 215 24.75 -12.68 26.25
CA ASP A 215 25.47 -13.88 26.57
C ASP A 215 24.53 -15.08 26.62
N LYS A 216 24.76 -16.04 25.74
CA LYS A 216 23.96 -17.26 25.64
C LYS A 216 24.85 -18.50 25.88
N LYS A 217 24.30 -19.48 26.60
CA LYS A 217 24.87 -20.79 26.83
C LYS A 217 23.79 -21.84 26.67
N ASN A 218 24.13 -22.95 26.09
CA ASN A 218 23.24 -24.10 25.96
C ASN A 218 24.04 -25.41 25.96
N PRO A 219 23.43 -26.60 25.88
CA PRO A 219 24.14 -27.86 25.87
C PRO A 219 25.20 -27.99 24.77
N GLU A 220 24.95 -27.46 23.59
CA GLU A 220 25.83 -27.51 22.42
C GLU A 220 26.85 -26.36 22.40
N THR A 221 26.57 -25.28 23.09
CA THR A 221 27.37 -24.05 23.05
C THR A 221 27.92 -23.74 24.43
N GLU A 222 29.24 -23.70 24.54
CA GLU A 222 29.92 -23.34 25.79
C GLU A 222 29.66 -21.88 26.14
N TYR A 223 29.78 -20.99 25.18
CA TYR A 223 29.31 -19.60 25.23
C TYR A 223 29.12 -19.05 23.82
N GLU A 224 28.15 -18.20 23.72
CA GLU A 224 27.85 -17.36 22.56
C GLU A 224 27.65 -15.94 23.07
N THR A 225 28.50 -15.01 22.68
CA THR A 225 28.49 -13.64 23.16
C THR A 225 28.38 -12.68 22.00
N THR A 226 27.35 -11.82 22.04
CA THR A 226 27.23 -10.70 21.12
C THR A 226 27.37 -9.39 21.88
N LYS A 227 28.28 -8.52 21.43
CA LYS A 227 28.53 -7.21 22.03
C LYS A 227 28.22 -6.13 20.99
N ASP A 228 27.26 -5.27 21.28
CA ASP A 228 26.88 -4.15 20.45
C ASP A 228 27.28 -2.83 21.10
N TYR A 229 28.08 -2.05 20.38
CA TYR A 229 28.51 -0.71 20.78
C TYR A 229 27.94 0.30 19.79
N ARG A 230 27.35 1.35 20.30
CA ARG A 230 26.89 2.44 19.45
C ARG A 230 27.20 3.78 20.11
N ALA A 231 27.89 4.65 19.39
CA ALA A 231 28.10 6.03 19.77
C ALA A 231 27.53 6.94 18.68
N ASN A 232 26.74 7.91 19.07
CA ASN A 232 26.15 8.86 18.13
C ASN A 232 26.36 10.30 18.60
N PHE A 233 26.58 11.16 17.62
CA PHE A 233 26.67 12.61 17.77
C PHE A 233 25.76 13.24 16.75
N ALA A 234 24.95 14.20 17.16
CA ALA A 234 24.12 14.98 16.27
C ALA A 234 24.28 16.47 16.54
N TYR A 235 24.37 17.22 15.47
CA TYR A 235 24.36 18.70 15.46
C TYR A 235 23.16 19.16 14.65
N SER A 236 22.33 20.02 15.25
CA SER A 236 21.14 20.55 14.60
C SER A 236 21.04 22.05 14.83
N TYR A 237 21.19 22.82 13.78
CA TYR A 237 21.11 24.28 13.82
C TYR A 237 19.93 24.78 13.01
N VAL A 238 19.03 25.52 13.66
CA VAL A 238 17.88 26.18 13.02
C VAL A 238 18.02 27.69 13.24
N PRO A 239 18.46 28.43 12.22
CA PRO A 239 18.65 29.88 12.34
C PRO A 239 17.32 30.62 12.51
N TYR A 240 17.28 31.57 13.41
CA TYR A 240 16.18 32.52 13.50
C TYR A 240 16.47 33.74 12.61
N VAL A 241 15.99 33.67 11.36
CA VAL A 241 16.23 34.75 10.38
C VAL A 241 14.89 35.37 10.00
N LYS A 242 14.82 36.71 10.10
CA LYS A 242 13.65 37.43 9.57
C LYS A 242 13.69 37.41 8.04
N PRO A 243 12.61 36.98 7.38
CA PRO A 243 12.57 36.93 5.91
C PRO A 243 12.81 38.33 5.30
N ILE A 244 13.67 38.40 4.30
CA ILE A 244 13.92 39.63 3.55
C ILE A 244 12.81 39.79 2.51
N LYS A 245 12.13 40.95 2.51
CA LYS A 245 11.08 41.32 1.55
C LYS A 245 11.55 42.46 0.66
N PRO A 246 12.34 42.18 -0.38
CA PRO A 246 13.02 43.25 -1.17
C PRO A 246 12.02 44.18 -1.88
N PHE A 247 10.85 43.63 -2.28
CA PHE A 247 9.88 44.37 -3.05
C PHE A 247 8.85 45.13 -2.21
N ASP A 248 8.85 44.97 -0.88
CA ASP A 248 7.88 45.66 0.00
C ASP A 248 8.12 47.18 0.02
N LYS A 249 9.38 47.58 0.02
CA LYS A 249 9.78 48.99 -0.02
C LYS A 249 9.80 49.57 -1.44
N LEU A 250 10.16 48.78 -2.46
CA LEU A 250 10.29 49.19 -3.85
C LEU A 250 8.96 49.49 -4.54
N LEU A 251 7.91 48.76 -4.22
CA LEU A 251 6.62 48.84 -4.91
C LEU A 251 5.63 49.67 -4.08
N LYS A 252 5.46 50.96 -4.40
CA LYS A 252 4.55 51.87 -3.67
C LYS A 252 3.07 51.55 -3.88
N LYS A 253 2.66 51.03 -5.05
CA LYS A 253 1.24 50.72 -5.37
C LYS A 253 0.87 49.34 -4.88
N ASN A 254 -0.37 49.14 -4.40
CA ASN A 254 -0.93 47.88 -3.90
C ASN A 254 -2.06 47.40 -4.81
N ASN A 255 -1.73 47.03 -6.05
CA ASN A 255 -2.66 46.40 -7.00
C ASN A 255 -2.46 44.87 -7.03
N GLY A 256 -3.32 44.18 -7.74
CA GLY A 256 -3.32 42.68 -7.73
C GLY A 256 -1.99 42.03 -8.08
N TYR A 257 -1.18 42.65 -8.95
CA TYR A 257 0.14 42.12 -9.37
C TYR A 257 1.26 42.51 -8.41
N THR A 258 1.26 43.76 -7.92
CA THR A 258 2.27 44.24 -6.98
C THR A 258 2.11 43.62 -5.59
N ARG A 259 0.90 43.20 -5.22
CA ARG A 259 0.65 42.47 -3.98
C ARG A 259 1.39 41.13 -3.92
N TYR A 260 1.49 40.41 -5.05
CA TYR A 260 2.27 39.18 -5.15
C TYR A 260 3.74 39.42 -4.88
N ALA A 261 4.36 40.42 -5.61
CA ALA A 261 5.77 40.74 -5.45
C ALA A 261 6.11 41.20 -4.03
N LYS A 262 5.23 42.01 -3.39
CA LYS A 262 5.40 42.43 -2.00
C LYS A 262 5.37 41.30 -0.97
N GLN A 263 4.67 40.21 -1.26
CA GLN A 263 4.60 39.08 -0.36
C GLN A 263 5.75 38.07 -0.54
N LEU A 264 6.58 38.24 -1.59
CA LEU A 264 7.79 37.44 -1.74
C LEU A 264 8.75 37.72 -0.59
N ALA A 265 8.94 36.74 0.24
CA ALA A 265 9.83 36.73 1.37
C ALA A 265 10.90 35.67 1.17
N PHE A 266 12.17 36.09 1.27
CA PHE A 266 13.33 35.21 1.09
C PHE A 266 13.98 34.93 2.43
N ASN A 267 14.18 33.70 2.78
CA ASN A 267 14.94 33.25 3.93
C ASN A 267 16.40 33.03 3.52
N VAL A 268 17.31 33.75 4.14
CA VAL A 268 18.73 33.76 3.73
C VAL A 268 19.48 32.53 4.20
N ALA A 269 19.10 31.95 5.33
CA ALA A 269 19.84 30.85 5.94
C ALA A 269 19.03 29.54 6.02
N PRO A 270 19.61 28.41 5.58
CA PRO A 270 19.04 27.10 5.77
C PRO A 270 19.21 26.61 7.21
N SER A 271 18.37 25.65 7.63
CA SER A 271 18.66 24.80 8.76
C SER A 271 19.63 23.70 8.33
N ILE A 272 20.60 23.43 9.19
CA ILE A 272 21.64 22.43 8.94
C ILE A 272 21.55 21.37 10.03
N ASN A 273 21.62 20.11 9.63
CA ASN A 273 21.68 18.98 10.52
C ASN A 273 22.80 18.05 10.08
N PHE A 274 23.68 17.73 11.01
CA PHE A 274 24.74 16.74 10.83
C PHE A 274 24.55 15.66 11.89
N GLN A 275 24.58 14.41 11.49
CA GLN A 275 24.47 13.27 12.38
C GLN A 275 25.54 12.25 12.04
N THR A 276 26.18 11.71 13.06
CA THR A 276 27.16 10.64 12.89
C THR A 276 26.94 9.58 13.94
N ALA A 277 27.09 8.31 13.55
CA ALA A 277 26.93 7.16 14.41
C ALA A 277 27.98 6.10 14.09
N MET A 278 28.72 5.70 15.10
CA MET A 278 29.62 4.53 15.03
C MET A 278 28.91 3.33 15.66
N MET A 279 28.88 2.21 14.96
CA MET A 279 28.22 0.98 15.37
C MET A 279 29.18 -0.17 15.19
N ARG A 280 29.53 -0.84 16.30
CA ARG A 280 30.37 -2.03 16.30
C ARG A 280 29.61 -3.21 16.87
N ASN A 281 29.51 -4.27 16.11
CA ASN A 281 29.01 -5.57 16.55
C ASN A 281 30.19 -6.54 16.61
N TYR A 282 30.37 -7.20 17.76
CA TYR A 282 31.34 -8.27 17.96
C TYR A 282 30.60 -9.52 18.40
N TYR A 283 30.73 -10.58 17.63
CA TYR A 283 30.12 -11.87 17.88
C TYR A 283 31.21 -12.91 18.09
N GLU A 284 31.06 -13.75 19.11
CA GLU A 284 32.00 -14.83 19.46
C GLU A 284 31.20 -16.04 19.94
N ILE A 285 31.55 -17.22 19.41
CA ILE A 285 30.92 -18.48 19.79
C ILE A 285 31.99 -19.56 19.98
N LYS A 286 31.84 -20.36 21.05
CA LYS A 286 32.58 -21.57 21.31
C LYS A 286 31.59 -22.73 21.45
N LEU A 287 31.72 -23.72 20.58
CA LEU A 287 30.92 -24.94 20.63
C LEU A 287 31.56 -25.98 21.57
N ARG A 288 30.75 -26.85 22.14
CA ARG A 288 31.17 -27.98 22.95
C ARG A 288 31.34 -29.23 22.07
N ASP A 289 32.37 -30.03 22.35
CA ASP A 289 32.49 -31.35 21.77
C ASP A 289 31.63 -32.37 22.54
N LEU A 290 30.41 -32.57 22.08
CA LEU A 290 29.46 -33.51 22.68
C LEU A 290 29.88 -34.97 22.45
N THR A 291 30.57 -35.30 21.36
CA THR A 291 31.06 -36.63 21.05
C THR A 291 32.27 -37.01 21.94
N GLY A 292 33.18 -36.07 22.18
CA GLY A 292 34.28 -36.19 23.08
C GLY A 292 33.85 -36.35 24.54
N ALA A 293 32.83 -35.62 24.98
CA ALA A 293 32.27 -35.75 26.31
C ALA A 293 31.69 -37.16 26.58
N ALA A 294 31.14 -37.84 25.58
CA ALA A 294 30.63 -39.19 25.69
C ALA A 294 31.77 -40.28 25.66
N THR A 295 32.88 -39.97 25.00
CA THR A 295 34.01 -40.93 24.82
C THR A 295 35.19 -40.71 25.76
N GLY A 296 35.18 -39.61 26.49
CA GLY A 296 36.28 -39.21 27.39
C GLY A 296 37.51 -38.60 26.69
N VAL A 297 37.46 -38.37 25.41
CA VAL A 297 38.45 -37.67 24.58
C VAL A 297 37.85 -36.39 24.07
N THR A 298 38.06 -35.27 24.75
CA THR A 298 37.56 -33.97 24.33
C THR A 298 38.50 -33.32 23.33
N ASN A 299 37.94 -32.92 22.17
CA ASN A 299 38.62 -32.06 21.21
C ASN A 299 38.30 -30.61 21.55
N ASP A 300 39.30 -29.73 21.58
CA ASP A 300 39.09 -28.32 21.77
C ASP A 300 38.64 -27.71 20.43
N ILE A 301 37.34 -27.40 20.31
CA ILE A 301 36.79 -26.74 19.15
C ILE A 301 37.22 -25.26 19.16
N PRO A 302 37.87 -24.76 18.10
CA PRO A 302 38.36 -23.40 18.10
C PRO A 302 37.19 -22.39 18.15
N VAL A 303 37.43 -21.25 18.78
CA VAL A 303 36.49 -20.14 18.89
C VAL A 303 36.27 -19.53 17.50
N THR A 304 35.02 -19.38 17.15
CA THR A 304 34.61 -18.65 15.93
C THR A 304 34.14 -17.25 16.31
N PHE A 305 34.58 -16.24 15.60
CA PHE A 305 34.18 -14.88 15.87
C PHE A 305 33.92 -14.12 14.56
N SER A 306 33.09 -13.10 14.64
CA SER A 306 32.87 -12.13 13.59
C SER A 306 32.81 -10.70 14.17
N GLN A 307 33.25 -9.77 13.39
CA GLN A 307 33.29 -8.38 13.79
C GLN A 307 32.91 -7.49 12.64
N ASN A 308 32.05 -6.53 12.95
CA ASN A 308 31.55 -5.56 11.99
C ASN A 308 31.57 -4.17 12.64
N PHE A 309 32.31 -3.27 12.05
CA PHE A 309 32.40 -1.92 12.54
C PHE A 309 32.08 -0.94 11.43
N TYR A 310 30.96 -0.22 11.58
CA TYR A 310 30.48 0.75 10.60
C TYR A 310 30.41 2.16 11.20
N TRP A 311 30.64 3.12 10.37
CA TRP A 311 30.55 4.54 10.66
C TRP A 311 29.62 5.23 9.69
N ASP A 312 28.42 5.56 10.17
CA ASP A 312 27.42 6.33 9.46
C ASP A 312 27.65 7.83 9.65
N ARG A 313 27.63 8.57 8.57
CA ARG A 313 27.71 10.03 8.57
C ARG A 313 26.59 10.54 7.69
N ALA A 314 25.71 11.38 8.22
CA ALA A 314 24.60 11.96 7.51
C ALA A 314 24.62 13.49 7.64
N PHE A 315 24.40 14.16 6.53
CA PHE A 315 24.25 15.59 6.44
C PHE A 315 22.89 15.93 5.86
N SER A 316 22.19 16.91 6.40
CA SER A 316 20.98 17.42 5.79
C SER A 316 20.87 18.93 5.90
N LEU A 317 20.38 19.54 4.84
CA LEU A 317 20.10 20.94 4.70
C LEU A 317 18.64 21.11 4.32
N ASN A 318 17.90 21.90 5.10
CA ASN A 318 16.52 22.25 4.78
C ASN A 318 16.42 23.77 4.67
N TRP A 319 16.04 24.23 3.49
CA TRP A 319 15.99 25.63 3.15
C TRP A 319 14.62 26.04 2.62
N ALA A 320 13.82 26.64 3.48
CA ALA A 320 12.59 27.32 3.07
C ALA A 320 12.96 28.63 2.35
N PHE A 321 13.53 28.53 1.12
CA PHE A 321 14.07 29.65 0.35
C PHE A 321 13.07 30.79 0.20
N THR A 322 11.81 30.44 -0.06
CA THR A 322 10.68 31.38 0.05
C THR A 322 9.56 30.71 0.86
N ASN A 323 8.51 31.45 1.21
CA ASN A 323 7.34 30.87 1.87
C ASN A 323 6.68 29.73 1.07
N ASN A 324 6.95 29.64 -0.23
CA ASN A 324 6.33 28.72 -1.16
C ASN A 324 7.33 27.75 -1.81
N LEU A 325 8.64 27.98 -1.68
CA LEU A 325 9.69 27.13 -2.22
C LEU A 325 10.55 26.61 -1.08
N ASN A 326 10.47 25.29 -0.88
CA ASN A 326 11.29 24.56 0.06
C ASN A 326 12.28 23.67 -0.69
N ILE A 327 13.54 23.74 -0.31
CA ILE A 327 14.64 22.94 -0.85
C ILE A 327 15.21 22.12 0.29
N THR A 328 15.30 20.83 0.08
CA THR A 328 15.91 19.89 1.03
C THR A 328 17.01 19.12 0.31
N PHE A 329 18.16 19.05 0.92
CA PHE A 329 19.27 18.22 0.51
C PHE A 329 19.66 17.33 1.68
N SER A 330 19.85 16.05 1.44
CA SER A 330 20.39 15.11 2.41
C SER A 330 21.37 14.18 1.75
N SER A 331 22.44 13.85 2.46
CA SER A 331 23.41 12.85 2.05
C SER A 331 23.83 12.01 3.23
N GLY A 332 24.12 10.74 2.98
CA GLY A 332 24.57 9.77 3.96
C GLY A 332 25.67 8.90 3.41
N THR A 333 26.70 8.66 4.22
CA THR A 333 27.78 7.73 3.89
C THR A 333 27.84 6.67 4.98
N ASN A 334 27.76 5.41 4.61
CA ASN A 334 28.11 4.28 5.45
C ASN A 334 29.53 3.83 5.10
N ALA A 335 30.43 3.89 6.05
CA ALA A 335 31.82 3.48 5.88
C ALA A 335 32.12 2.30 6.83
N ARG A 336 32.89 1.34 6.37
CA ARG A 336 33.42 0.28 7.20
C ARG A 336 34.73 0.72 7.83
N ILE A 337 34.86 0.54 9.13
CA ILE A 337 36.13 0.68 9.84
C ILE A 337 36.83 -0.67 9.72
N GLU A 338 38.04 -0.68 9.18
CA GLU A 338 38.79 -1.92 8.95
C GLU A 338 39.31 -2.48 10.27
N GLU A 339 38.92 -3.70 10.57
CA GLU A 339 39.37 -4.47 11.72
C GLU A 339 40.15 -5.69 11.21
N PRO A 340 41.38 -5.95 11.71
CA PRO A 340 42.09 -7.18 11.38
C PRO A 340 41.31 -8.37 11.94
N TYR A 341 41.33 -9.50 11.25
CA TYR A 341 40.69 -10.75 11.68
C TYR A 341 41.49 -11.40 12.82
N VAL A 342 41.36 -10.84 14.03
CA VAL A 342 41.96 -11.32 15.25
C VAL A 342 40.95 -11.32 16.38
N GLN A 343 41.06 -12.30 17.28
CA GLN A 343 40.20 -12.31 18.47
C GLN A 343 40.58 -11.11 19.37
N VAL A 344 39.57 -10.27 19.66
CA VAL A 344 39.75 -9.03 20.44
C VAL A 344 39.59 -9.34 21.94
N ASN A 345 40.63 -9.95 22.51
CA ASN A 345 40.70 -10.24 23.91
C ASN A 345 42.08 -9.79 24.47
N LYS A 346 42.07 -8.74 25.32
CA LYS A 346 43.31 -8.17 25.87
C LYS A 346 44.08 -9.12 26.77
N GLU A 347 43.39 -10.04 27.45
CA GLU A 347 44.01 -10.97 28.42
C GLU A 347 44.53 -12.22 27.72
N LEU A 348 43.78 -12.76 26.76
CA LEU A 348 44.13 -13.98 26.02
C LEU A 348 45.07 -13.72 24.82
N ASN A 349 44.95 -12.55 24.17
CA ASN A 349 45.71 -12.19 22.98
C ASN A 349 46.11 -10.71 23.01
N PRO A 350 47.10 -10.29 23.83
CA PRO A 350 47.49 -8.89 23.95
C PRO A 350 48.06 -8.29 22.66
N ASP A 351 48.81 -9.09 21.87
CA ASP A 351 49.39 -8.63 20.59
C ASP A 351 48.29 -8.41 19.53
N GLY A 352 47.35 -9.34 19.41
CA GLY A 352 46.19 -9.18 18.55
C GLY A 352 45.32 -8.00 18.94
N TYR A 353 45.16 -7.73 20.25
CA TYR A 353 44.44 -6.56 20.73
C TYR A 353 45.15 -5.26 20.36
N GLN A 354 46.47 -5.17 20.44
CA GLN A 354 47.22 -3.98 20.03
C GLN A 354 47.14 -3.75 18.51
N LEU A 355 47.28 -4.80 17.71
CA LEU A 355 47.14 -4.76 16.26
C LEU A 355 45.73 -4.23 15.87
N TRP A 356 44.71 -4.78 16.51
CA TRP A 356 43.34 -4.31 16.31
C TRP A 356 43.21 -2.82 16.64
N LYS A 357 43.70 -2.37 17.77
CA LYS A 357 43.63 -0.97 18.23
C LYS A 357 44.30 0.00 17.25
N ASP A 358 45.45 -0.36 16.72
CA ASP A 358 46.22 0.50 15.81
C ASP A 358 45.56 0.54 14.42
N SER A 359 45.05 -0.59 13.93
CA SER A 359 44.27 -0.64 12.67
C SER A 359 43.00 0.18 12.73
N VAL A 360 42.22 0.03 13.81
CA VAL A 360 40.97 0.81 14.01
C VAL A 360 41.26 2.29 14.11
N LYS A 361 42.29 2.71 14.84
CA LYS A 361 42.68 4.15 14.91
C LYS A 361 43.06 4.70 13.54
N LYS A 362 43.85 3.97 12.76
CA LYS A 362 44.23 4.37 11.42
C LYS A 362 42.98 4.49 10.53
N SER A 363 42.13 3.47 10.53
CA SER A 363 40.89 3.47 9.71
C SER A 363 39.95 4.61 10.09
N ILE A 364 39.81 4.95 11.38
CA ILE A 364 39.02 6.10 11.83
C ILE A 364 39.65 7.42 11.34
N ALA A 365 40.98 7.55 11.38
CA ALA A 365 41.68 8.72 10.89
C ALA A 365 41.47 8.94 9.37
N ASP A 366 41.41 7.83 8.63
CA ASP A 366 41.16 7.82 7.17
C ASP A 366 39.64 7.87 6.84
N LEU A 367 38.77 8.09 7.82
CA LEU A 367 37.30 8.16 7.71
C LEU A 367 36.64 6.82 7.29
N GLY A 368 37.35 5.69 7.40
CA GLY A 368 36.88 4.38 6.99
C GLY A 368 36.76 4.19 5.48
N THR A 369 36.51 2.96 5.08
CA THR A 369 36.26 2.59 3.68
C THR A 369 34.79 2.79 3.34
N PRO A 370 34.41 3.70 2.44
CA PRO A 370 33.02 3.90 2.04
C PRO A 370 32.45 2.59 1.48
N MET A 371 31.31 2.15 1.98
CA MET A 371 30.57 0.98 1.51
C MET A 371 29.32 1.39 0.76
N LYS A 372 28.66 2.46 1.20
CA LYS A 372 27.44 2.95 0.62
C LYS A 372 27.34 4.47 0.77
N TYR A 373 26.81 5.10 -0.27
CA TYR A 373 26.46 6.52 -0.25
C TYR A 373 25.05 6.71 -0.78
N ASP A 374 24.27 7.51 -0.09
CA ASP A 374 22.91 7.88 -0.46
C ASP A 374 22.77 9.40 -0.47
N GLN A 375 22.18 9.95 -1.52
CA GLN A 375 21.87 11.37 -1.63
C GLN A 375 20.43 11.56 -2.06
N GLN A 376 19.77 12.55 -1.47
CA GLN A 376 18.45 13.00 -1.91
C GLN A 376 18.41 14.52 -1.99
N PHE A 377 17.96 15.02 -3.11
CA PHE A 377 17.63 16.41 -3.33
C PHE A 377 16.14 16.55 -3.61
N MET A 378 15.45 17.42 -2.89
CA MET A 378 14.03 17.69 -3.10
C MET A 378 13.80 19.19 -3.16
N ALA A 379 13.12 19.64 -4.19
CA ALA A 379 12.62 21.01 -4.31
C ALA A 379 11.11 20.98 -4.48
N THR A 380 10.38 21.58 -3.55
CA THR A 380 8.91 21.65 -3.60
C THR A 380 8.50 23.12 -3.70
N TRP A 381 7.83 23.44 -4.78
CA TRP A 381 7.33 24.77 -5.05
C TRP A 381 5.79 24.79 -5.10
N GLN A 382 5.20 25.44 -4.13
CA GLN A 382 3.77 25.73 -4.18
C GLN A 382 3.60 27.03 -4.98
N LEU A 383 3.05 26.91 -6.19
CA LEU A 383 2.81 28.04 -7.07
C LEU A 383 1.83 29.00 -6.41
N PRO A 384 2.21 30.25 -6.14
CA PRO A 384 1.36 31.19 -5.40
C PRO A 384 0.25 31.80 -6.26
N LEU A 385 -0.45 30.95 -7.02
CA LEU A 385 -1.53 31.33 -7.93
C LEU A 385 -2.68 32.03 -7.21
N GLN A 386 -2.87 31.71 -5.93
CA GLN A 386 -3.91 32.33 -5.08
C GLN A 386 -3.72 33.85 -4.89
N LEU A 387 -2.51 34.35 -5.09
CA LEU A 387 -2.23 35.79 -5.00
C LEU A 387 -2.61 36.55 -6.27
N ILE A 388 -2.81 35.85 -7.38
CA ILE A 388 -3.24 36.40 -8.66
C ILE A 388 -4.78 36.40 -8.68
N PRO A 389 -5.47 37.56 -8.74
CA PRO A 389 -6.93 37.65 -8.60
C PRO A 389 -7.74 36.80 -9.59
N VAL A 390 -7.17 36.53 -10.78
CA VAL A 390 -7.81 35.67 -11.79
C VAL A 390 -7.63 34.20 -11.48
N LEU A 391 -6.54 33.80 -10.82
CA LEU A 391 -6.14 32.42 -10.56
C LEU A 391 -6.30 31.97 -9.11
N ASP A 392 -6.87 32.79 -8.21
CA ASP A 392 -7.00 32.51 -6.77
C ASP A 392 -7.87 31.31 -6.43
N TRP A 393 -8.60 30.76 -7.41
CA TRP A 393 -9.38 29.52 -7.33
C TRP A 393 -8.56 28.28 -7.71
N THR A 394 -7.31 28.46 -8.09
CA THR A 394 -6.39 27.39 -8.46
C THR A 394 -5.32 27.22 -7.41
N ASN A 395 -4.90 25.99 -7.17
CA ASN A 395 -3.74 25.64 -6.35
C ASN A 395 -2.93 24.63 -7.14
N ALA A 396 -1.66 24.94 -7.34
CA ALA A 396 -0.75 24.03 -8.01
C ALA A 396 0.58 23.95 -7.26
N SER A 397 1.15 22.74 -7.22
CA SER A 397 2.47 22.50 -6.68
C SER A 397 3.31 21.73 -7.70
N LEU A 398 4.56 22.08 -7.76
CA LEU A 398 5.60 21.37 -8.47
C LEU A 398 6.56 20.79 -7.45
N SER A 399 6.93 19.54 -7.58
CA SER A 399 8.04 18.98 -6.84
C SER A 399 9.01 18.27 -7.76
N TYR A 400 10.26 18.45 -7.48
CA TYR A 400 11.37 17.76 -8.09
C TYR A 400 12.10 16.99 -7.01
N ASN A 401 12.25 15.69 -7.17
CA ASN A 401 13.01 14.82 -6.30
C ASN A 401 14.09 14.12 -7.13
N ALA A 402 15.34 14.21 -6.69
CA ALA A 402 16.45 13.47 -7.27
C ALA A 402 17.13 12.66 -6.18
N THR A 403 17.40 11.40 -6.46
CA THR A 403 18.17 10.52 -5.58
C THR A 403 19.40 10.02 -6.34
N TYR A 404 20.49 9.89 -5.61
CA TYR A 404 21.72 9.29 -6.10
C TYR A 404 22.24 8.32 -5.05
N ASN A 405 22.58 7.11 -5.47
CA ASN A 405 23.15 6.07 -4.64
C ASN A 405 24.42 5.53 -5.27
N TRP A 406 25.40 5.25 -4.44
CA TRP A 406 26.61 4.55 -4.80
C TRP A 406 26.80 3.39 -3.83
N ASP A 407 26.96 2.20 -4.34
CA ASP A 407 27.16 0.98 -3.58
C ASP A 407 28.55 0.39 -4.00
N ARG A 408 29.41 0.09 -3.01
CA ARG A 408 30.68 -0.58 -3.28
C ARG A 408 30.45 -1.97 -3.85
N GLY A 409 31.17 -2.31 -4.89
CA GLY A 409 31.16 -3.63 -5.48
C GLY A 409 31.83 -4.68 -4.60
N ALA A 410 31.48 -5.94 -4.86
CA ALA A 410 32.13 -7.06 -4.20
C ALA A 410 33.57 -7.22 -4.70
N THR A 411 34.49 -7.56 -3.78
CA THR A 411 35.84 -8.01 -4.10
C THR A 411 35.83 -9.54 -4.01
N VAL A 412 36.02 -10.21 -5.14
CA VAL A 412 35.98 -11.68 -5.22
C VAL A 412 37.35 -12.30 -4.81
N SER A 413 38.43 -11.60 -5.16
CA SER A 413 39.81 -11.91 -4.73
C SER A 413 40.60 -10.58 -4.67
N GLU A 414 41.82 -10.62 -4.16
CA GLU A 414 42.70 -9.43 -4.09
C GLU A 414 42.86 -8.71 -5.44
N ASP A 415 42.74 -9.44 -6.58
CA ASP A 415 42.93 -8.93 -7.93
C ASP A 415 41.62 -8.72 -8.71
N ILE A 416 40.46 -9.17 -8.18
CA ILE A 416 39.19 -9.12 -8.90
C ILE A 416 38.17 -8.27 -8.16
N GLU A 417 38.09 -7.01 -8.56
CA GLU A 417 37.01 -6.09 -8.15
C GLU A 417 35.92 -6.04 -9.22
N MET A 418 34.66 -6.26 -8.83
CA MET A 418 33.50 -6.22 -9.72
C MET A 418 33.03 -4.79 -10.04
N GLY A 419 33.74 -3.78 -9.53
CA GLY A 419 33.35 -2.37 -9.65
C GLY A 419 32.09 -2.01 -8.86
N ASN A 420 31.93 -0.75 -8.63
CA ASN A 420 30.82 -0.19 -7.85
C ASN A 420 29.53 -0.09 -8.68
N THR A 421 28.40 0.08 -8.02
CA THR A 421 27.14 0.33 -8.71
C THR A 421 26.65 1.74 -8.38
N ILE A 422 26.42 2.55 -9.40
CA ILE A 422 25.77 3.84 -9.23
C ILE A 422 24.31 3.79 -9.72
N LYS A 423 23.45 4.46 -8.97
CA LYS A 423 22.04 4.56 -9.30
C LYS A 423 21.60 6.01 -9.15
N ASN A 424 20.87 6.52 -10.11
CA ASN A 424 20.16 7.78 -9.94
C ASN A 424 18.69 7.63 -10.32
N GLN A 425 17.87 8.50 -9.74
CA GLN A 425 16.47 8.61 -10.10
C GLN A 425 16.05 10.07 -9.97
N ARG A 426 15.30 10.55 -10.92
CA ARG A 426 14.57 11.80 -10.82
C ARG A 426 13.08 11.58 -10.86
N GLN A 427 12.34 12.37 -10.11
CA GLN A 427 10.89 12.39 -10.16
C GLN A 427 10.41 13.84 -10.20
N PHE A 428 9.58 14.13 -11.17
CA PHE A 428 8.89 15.39 -11.31
C PHE A 428 7.40 15.17 -11.07
N ASP A 429 6.83 15.88 -10.09
CA ASP A 429 5.42 15.82 -9.76
C ASP A 429 4.77 17.19 -9.99
N LEU A 430 3.69 17.18 -10.76
CA LEU A 430 2.78 18.30 -10.91
C LEU A 430 1.45 17.93 -10.26
N GLN A 431 1.03 18.69 -9.27
CA GLN A 431 -0.32 18.59 -8.71
C GLN A 431 -1.05 19.91 -8.95
N ALA A 432 -2.17 19.87 -9.62
CA ALA A 432 -3.04 21.03 -9.84
C ALA A 432 -4.44 20.73 -9.30
N ASN A 433 -4.95 21.62 -8.47
CA ASN A 433 -6.27 21.54 -7.88
C ASN A 433 -7.05 22.81 -8.26
N LEU A 434 -8.06 22.63 -9.10
CA LEU A 434 -8.92 23.69 -9.63
C LEU A 434 -10.24 23.70 -8.85
N ASN A 435 -10.41 24.68 -7.96
CA ASN A 435 -11.64 24.85 -7.19
C ASN A 435 -12.62 25.75 -7.95
N LEU A 436 -13.35 25.17 -8.90
CA LEU A 436 -14.32 25.88 -9.72
C LEU A 436 -15.46 26.51 -8.90
N LEU A 437 -15.78 25.94 -7.74
CA LEU A 437 -16.74 26.54 -6.82
C LEU A 437 -16.29 27.94 -6.36
N SER A 438 -14.99 28.11 -6.07
CA SER A 438 -14.44 29.42 -5.72
C SER A 438 -14.51 30.40 -6.90
N LEU A 439 -14.25 29.91 -8.12
CA LEU A 439 -14.41 30.69 -9.35
C LEU A 439 -15.84 31.18 -9.54
N TYR A 440 -16.82 30.27 -9.42
CA TYR A 440 -18.25 30.63 -9.57
C TYR A 440 -18.70 31.65 -8.51
N ASN A 441 -18.18 31.53 -7.29
CA ASN A 441 -18.52 32.42 -6.18
C ASN A 441 -17.98 33.86 -6.33
N LYS A 442 -17.08 34.12 -7.30
CA LYS A 442 -16.68 35.50 -7.66
C LYS A 442 -17.82 36.31 -8.26
N ASN A 443 -18.68 35.66 -9.02
CA ASN A 443 -19.90 36.31 -9.53
C ASN A 443 -20.97 36.31 -8.45
N LYS A 444 -21.45 37.49 -8.08
CA LYS A 444 -22.47 37.69 -7.04
C LYS A 444 -23.77 36.91 -7.29
N TYR A 445 -24.17 36.77 -8.54
CA TYR A 445 -25.37 36.02 -8.94
C TYR A 445 -25.16 34.51 -8.78
N LEU A 446 -24.05 33.96 -9.29
CA LEU A 446 -23.72 32.56 -9.18
C LEU A 446 -23.48 32.14 -7.69
N LYS A 447 -22.91 33.04 -6.90
CA LYS A 447 -22.74 32.84 -5.45
C LYS A 447 -24.09 32.69 -4.74
N LYS A 448 -25.07 33.53 -5.06
CA LYS A 448 -26.43 33.44 -4.50
C LYS A 448 -27.08 32.11 -4.86
N ILE A 449 -26.94 31.65 -6.11
CA ILE A 449 -27.46 30.36 -6.56
C ILE A 449 -26.79 29.24 -5.76
N ASN A 450 -25.46 29.23 -5.63
CA ASN A 450 -24.74 28.22 -4.87
C ASN A 450 -25.18 28.18 -3.38
N GLN A 451 -25.32 29.32 -2.74
CA GLN A 451 -25.80 29.43 -1.36
C GLN A 451 -27.22 28.88 -1.20
N LYS A 452 -28.14 29.23 -2.11
CA LYS A 452 -29.52 28.77 -2.13
C LYS A 452 -29.63 27.25 -2.18
N PHE A 453 -28.81 26.60 -3.01
CA PHE A 453 -28.80 25.15 -3.15
C PHE A 453 -27.99 24.41 -2.10
N ASN A 454 -27.03 25.06 -1.41
CA ASN A 454 -26.22 24.45 -0.34
C ASN A 454 -26.86 24.59 1.05
N ASN A 455 -27.62 25.64 1.32
CA ASN A 455 -28.23 25.92 2.64
C ASN A 455 -29.39 24.99 3.03
N THR A 456 -29.65 23.95 2.28
CA THR A 456 -30.64 22.92 2.65
C THR A 456 -30.16 21.98 3.78
N ARG A 457 -28.95 22.15 4.30
CA ARG A 457 -28.39 21.33 5.42
C ARG A 457 -28.39 22.01 6.80
N THR A 458 -28.47 23.31 6.87
CA THR A 458 -28.65 24.01 8.16
C THR A 458 -30.13 24.14 8.46
N THR A 459 -30.52 23.64 9.63
CA THR A 459 -31.83 23.87 10.25
C THR A 459 -32.34 25.24 9.89
N ALA A 460 -33.31 25.27 8.98
CA ALA A 460 -34.04 26.48 8.69
C ALA A 460 -34.65 26.93 10.01
N LYS A 461 -34.10 27.97 10.65
CA LYS A 461 -34.90 28.83 11.47
C LYS A 461 -36.16 29.11 10.65
N LYS A 462 -37.29 28.59 11.10
CA LYS A 462 -38.60 28.96 10.55
C LYS A 462 -38.62 30.47 10.52
N THR A 463 -38.23 31.05 9.38
CA THR A 463 -38.63 32.42 9.08
C THR A 463 -40.14 32.32 8.96
N GLU A 464 -40.84 32.87 9.94
CA GLU A 464 -42.26 33.05 9.84
C GLU A 464 -42.56 33.56 8.45
N LYS A 465 -43.39 32.83 7.68
CA LYS A 465 -43.89 33.26 6.41
C LYS A 465 -44.66 34.56 6.70
N LYS A 466 -44.03 35.70 6.45
CA LYS A 466 -44.77 37.00 6.48
C LYS A 466 -45.99 36.76 5.62
N LYS A 467 -47.20 36.84 6.25
CA LYS A 467 -48.46 36.75 5.55
C LYS A 467 -48.39 37.74 4.36
N LYS A 468 -48.60 37.23 3.13
CA LYS A 468 -48.64 38.13 1.96
C LYS A 468 -49.68 39.20 2.23
N PRO A 469 -49.39 40.49 1.99
CA PRO A 469 -50.38 41.52 2.15
C PRO A 469 -51.60 41.19 1.25
N LYS A 470 -52.76 41.19 1.83
CA LYS A 470 -54.05 40.90 1.16
C LYS A 470 -54.86 42.13 1.25
N LEU A 471 -55.29 42.65 0.13
CA LEU A 471 -56.27 43.76 0.08
C LEU A 471 -57.66 43.18 -0.26
N GLU A 472 -58.64 43.42 0.53
CA GLU A 472 -60.02 43.12 0.25
C GLU A 472 -60.74 44.47 0.08
N LYS A 473 -61.38 44.64 -1.08
CA LYS A 473 -62.11 45.90 -1.36
C LYS A 473 -63.42 45.56 -2.11
N GLU A 474 -64.51 46.16 -1.71
CA GLU A 474 -65.75 46.08 -2.46
C GLU A 474 -65.77 47.17 -3.52
N ILE A 475 -66.12 46.79 -4.68
CA ILE A 475 -66.29 47.69 -5.86
C ILE A 475 -67.59 47.41 -6.55
N VAL A 476 -68.11 48.46 -7.19
CA VAL A 476 -69.22 48.35 -8.13
C VAL A 476 -68.63 48.61 -9.51
N LEU A 477 -68.81 47.67 -10.41
CA LEU A 477 -68.46 47.91 -11.83
C LEU A 477 -69.49 48.73 -12.51
N SER A 478 -69.07 49.61 -13.43
CA SER A 478 -69.95 50.45 -14.25
C SER A 478 -69.80 50.09 -15.70
N PRO A 479 -70.90 50.08 -16.50
CA PRO A 479 -70.82 49.76 -17.92
C PRO A 479 -70.14 50.89 -18.72
N ASP A 480 -70.05 52.10 -18.20
CA ASP A 480 -69.59 53.28 -18.99
C ASP A 480 -68.10 53.61 -18.72
N SER A 481 -67.51 53.05 -17.70
CA SER A 481 -66.14 53.38 -17.34
C SER A 481 -65.33 52.17 -16.71
N ALA A 482 -64.13 52.03 -17.10
CA ALA A 482 -63.26 51.05 -16.51
C ALA A 482 -62.84 51.46 -15.07
N THR A 483 -63.05 50.54 -14.11
CA THR A 483 -62.86 50.82 -12.70
C THR A 483 -61.36 50.68 -12.39
N VAL A 484 -60.76 51.77 -11.80
CA VAL A 484 -59.35 51.70 -11.34
C VAL A 484 -59.33 51.38 -9.83
N VAL A 485 -58.60 50.40 -9.48
CA VAL A 485 -58.40 49.93 -8.07
C VAL A 485 -56.96 50.16 -7.63
N GLU A 486 -56.79 50.92 -6.59
CA GLU A 486 -55.47 51.08 -5.94
C GLU A 486 -55.28 49.94 -4.98
N HIS A 487 -54.21 49.23 -5.11
CA HIS A 487 -53.86 48.04 -4.29
C HIS A 487 -52.62 48.23 -3.37
N GLY A 488 -51.83 49.27 -3.59
CA GLY A 488 -50.71 49.61 -2.70
C GLY A 488 -49.61 48.50 -2.53
N MET A 489 -49.60 47.50 -3.41
CA MET A 489 -48.70 46.32 -3.22
C MET A 489 -47.33 46.48 -3.89
N PHE A 490 -47.04 47.63 -4.46
CA PHE A 490 -45.77 48.00 -5.13
C PHE A 490 -45.29 46.98 -6.16
N THR A 491 -46.24 46.28 -6.85
CA THR A 491 -45.92 45.31 -7.92
C THR A 491 -46.94 45.40 -9.05
N LYS A 492 -46.44 45.28 -10.32
CA LYS A 492 -47.35 45.19 -11.48
C LYS A 492 -47.95 43.76 -11.61
N LYS A 493 -47.39 42.74 -10.97
CA LYS A 493 -47.94 41.37 -10.99
C LYS A 493 -48.84 41.19 -9.76
N VAL A 494 -50.11 41.22 -9.92
CA VAL A 494 -51.15 40.98 -8.89
C VAL A 494 -52.02 39.81 -9.31
N GLN A 495 -52.52 39.05 -8.36
CA GLN A 495 -53.59 38.08 -8.53
C GLN A 495 -54.90 38.67 -7.96
N ILE A 496 -55.93 38.74 -8.76
CA ILE A 496 -57.21 39.28 -8.35
C ILE A 496 -58.26 38.17 -8.37
N THR A 497 -58.89 37.93 -7.24
CA THR A 497 -60.07 37.06 -7.14
C THR A 497 -61.29 37.91 -6.78
N ALA A 498 -62.35 37.83 -7.59
CA ALA A 498 -63.55 38.53 -7.33
C ALA A 498 -64.70 37.59 -6.99
N ARG A 499 -65.52 37.95 -6.05
CA ARG A 499 -66.76 37.25 -5.70
C ARG A 499 -67.97 38.24 -5.74
N ARG A 500 -69.09 37.75 -6.23
CA ARG A 500 -70.38 38.46 -6.14
C ARG A 500 -70.92 38.44 -4.67
N THR A 501 -71.92 39.23 -4.38
CA THR A 501 -72.54 39.23 -3.07
C THR A 501 -73.20 37.88 -2.70
N ASP A 502 -73.51 37.04 -3.66
CA ASP A 502 -74.02 35.65 -3.54
C ASP A 502 -72.91 34.62 -3.26
N GLY A 503 -71.62 35.06 -3.14
CA GLY A 503 -70.46 34.21 -2.89
C GLY A 503 -69.89 33.55 -4.12
N ARG A 504 -70.46 33.54 -5.29
CA ARG A 504 -70.00 32.96 -6.52
C ARG A 504 -68.80 33.73 -7.07
N VAL A 505 -67.79 32.94 -7.59
CA VAL A 505 -66.56 33.49 -8.17
C VAL A 505 -66.93 34.23 -9.51
N TYR A 506 -66.44 35.45 -9.63
CA TYR A 506 -66.59 36.24 -10.85
C TYR A 506 -65.24 36.43 -11.53
N LYS A 507 -65.17 36.16 -12.83
CA LYS A 507 -63.92 36.23 -13.64
C LYS A 507 -63.66 37.68 -14.04
N VAL A 508 -62.65 38.31 -13.43
CA VAL A 508 -62.24 39.70 -13.69
C VAL A 508 -61.15 39.73 -14.76
N LYS A 509 -61.35 40.55 -15.80
CA LYS A 509 -60.25 40.91 -16.74
C LYS A 509 -59.64 42.21 -16.23
N PHE A 510 -58.37 42.27 -16.06
CA PHE A 510 -57.63 43.41 -15.53
C PHE A 510 -56.34 43.72 -16.25
N LYS A 511 -55.88 44.96 -16.26
CA LYS A 511 -54.59 45.40 -16.76
C LYS A 511 -53.90 46.28 -15.70
N PRO A 512 -52.63 45.97 -15.32
CA PRO A 512 -51.90 46.82 -14.40
C PRO A 512 -51.54 48.13 -15.06
N ILE A 513 -51.81 49.25 -14.34
CA ILE A 513 -51.49 50.64 -14.77
C ILE A 513 -50.08 50.97 -14.31
N ASN A 514 -49.81 50.79 -13.00
CA ASN A 514 -48.56 51.08 -12.40
C ASN A 514 -48.28 50.07 -11.27
N PHE A 515 -47.30 50.29 -10.42
CA PHE A 515 -46.93 49.42 -9.30
C PHE A 515 -47.95 49.44 -8.15
N ALA A 516 -48.91 50.38 -8.12
CA ALA A 516 -49.88 50.55 -7.06
C ALA A 516 -51.32 50.41 -7.54
N GLN A 517 -51.59 50.46 -8.84
CA GLN A 517 -52.94 50.55 -9.41
C GLN A 517 -53.16 49.52 -10.55
N VAL A 518 -54.39 48.98 -10.59
CA VAL A 518 -54.83 48.04 -11.59
C VAL A 518 -56.18 48.51 -12.17
N LYS A 519 -56.34 48.46 -13.50
CA LYS A 519 -57.56 48.80 -14.23
C LYS A 519 -58.33 47.52 -14.48
N ILE A 520 -59.55 47.43 -14.01
CA ILE A 520 -60.53 46.40 -14.32
C ILE A 520 -61.25 46.73 -15.60
N LEU A 521 -61.28 45.75 -16.52
CA LEU A 521 -61.75 45.95 -17.87
C LEU A 521 -63.15 45.38 -18.13
N ASN A 522 -63.81 44.78 -17.12
CA ASN A 522 -65.15 44.28 -17.21
C ASN A 522 -66.15 45.45 -17.14
N GLN A 523 -67.14 45.45 -18.01
CA GLN A 523 -68.11 46.51 -18.16
C GLN A 523 -69.55 46.00 -17.82
N ASP A 524 -69.72 45.41 -16.65
CA ASP A 524 -70.93 44.85 -16.13
C ASP A 524 -71.36 45.64 -14.89
N THR A 525 -72.67 45.86 -14.69
CA THR A 525 -73.18 46.50 -13.46
C THR A 525 -73.30 45.45 -12.33
N VAL A 526 -72.20 45.15 -11.69
CA VAL A 526 -72.14 44.11 -10.61
C VAL A 526 -71.34 44.61 -9.40
N ARG A 527 -71.85 44.36 -8.21
CA ARG A 527 -71.08 44.59 -6.97
C ARG A 527 -70.24 43.37 -6.72
N LEU A 528 -68.92 43.61 -6.57
CA LEU A 528 -67.93 42.57 -6.38
C LEU A 528 -67.06 42.85 -5.11
N LYS A 529 -66.77 41.78 -4.35
CA LYS A 529 -65.75 41.78 -3.35
C LYS A 529 -64.44 41.29 -4.00
N LEU A 530 -63.51 42.20 -4.16
CA LEU A 530 -62.15 41.87 -4.69
C LEU A 530 -61.24 41.50 -3.59
N THR A 531 -60.51 40.43 -3.83
CA THR A 531 -59.34 40.04 -3.06
C THR A 531 -58.10 40.15 -3.94
N ILE A 532 -57.24 41.10 -3.67
CA ILE A 532 -55.99 41.33 -4.41
C ILE A 532 -54.83 40.87 -3.55
N ILE A 533 -53.99 40.01 -4.12
CA ILE A 533 -52.73 39.56 -3.51
C ILE A 533 -51.55 39.80 -4.46
N PRO A 534 -50.34 40.11 -3.98
CA PRO A 534 -49.21 40.19 -4.88
C PRO A 534 -49.00 38.86 -5.58
N GLY A 535 -48.83 38.93 -6.89
CA GLY A 535 -48.48 37.78 -7.71
C GLY A 535 -47.16 37.14 -7.26
N PRO A 536 -46.79 35.98 -7.81
CA PRO A 536 -45.52 35.32 -7.44
C PRO A 536 -44.35 36.29 -7.65
N ALA A 537 -43.47 36.37 -6.65
CA ALA A 537 -42.28 37.19 -6.77
C ALA A 537 -41.48 36.76 -8.02
N PRO A 538 -40.71 37.65 -8.67
CA PRO A 538 -39.85 37.26 -9.81
C PRO A 538 -39.00 36.03 -9.55
N THR A 539 -38.64 35.81 -8.29
CA THR A 539 -37.92 34.63 -7.81
C THR A 539 -38.76 33.35 -7.74
N GLU A 540 -40.09 33.42 -7.87
CA GLU A 540 -41.04 32.30 -7.90
C GLU A 540 -41.48 31.93 -9.31
N ASP A 541 -41.07 32.71 -10.31
CA ASP A 541 -41.43 32.55 -11.72
C ASP A 541 -40.75 31.27 -12.25
N PHE A 542 -41.50 30.51 -13.07
CA PHE A 542 -40.98 29.24 -13.68
C PHE A 542 -39.71 29.48 -14.49
N LEU A 543 -39.68 30.53 -15.33
CA LEU A 543 -38.51 30.91 -16.13
C LEU A 543 -37.28 31.24 -15.25
N TYR A 544 -37.51 32.01 -14.18
CA TYR A 544 -36.41 32.34 -13.25
C TYR A 544 -35.85 31.08 -12.57
N LYS A 545 -36.71 30.19 -12.10
CA LYS A 545 -36.29 28.90 -11.54
C LYS A 545 -35.57 28.03 -12.58
N ALA A 546 -36.07 27.99 -13.82
CA ALA A 546 -35.40 27.26 -14.91
C ALA A 546 -33.98 27.79 -15.17
N VAL A 547 -33.83 29.14 -15.21
CA VAL A 547 -32.49 29.77 -15.34
C VAL A 547 -31.57 29.45 -14.15
N GLU A 548 -32.09 29.47 -12.92
CA GLU A 548 -31.31 29.09 -11.73
C GLU A 548 -30.85 27.63 -11.79
N HIS A 549 -31.73 26.70 -12.18
CA HIS A 549 -31.39 25.30 -12.35
C HIS A 549 -30.42 25.08 -13.50
N SER A 550 -30.56 25.76 -14.61
CA SER A 550 -29.64 25.73 -15.75
C SER A 550 -28.26 26.29 -15.34
N ALA A 551 -28.21 27.40 -14.63
CA ALA A 551 -26.96 27.95 -14.08
C ALA A 551 -26.31 26.98 -13.08
N ARG A 552 -27.10 26.29 -12.25
CA ARG A 552 -26.61 25.26 -11.34
C ARG A 552 -26.01 24.06 -12.12
N PHE A 553 -26.66 23.64 -13.20
CA PHE A 553 -26.19 22.58 -14.07
C PHE A 553 -24.88 22.97 -14.78
N LEU A 554 -24.76 24.18 -15.31
CA LEU A 554 -23.52 24.69 -15.90
C LEU A 554 -22.38 24.76 -14.87
N MET A 555 -22.69 25.01 -13.58
CA MET A 555 -21.77 24.99 -12.47
C MET A 555 -21.59 23.58 -11.85
N MET A 556 -21.97 22.53 -12.57
CA MET A 556 -21.91 21.16 -12.00
C MET A 556 -20.51 20.71 -11.62
N VAL A 557 -19.46 21.12 -12.34
CA VAL A 557 -18.08 20.79 -12.01
C VAL A 557 -17.65 21.62 -10.80
N ARG A 558 -17.36 20.94 -9.68
CA ARG A 558 -17.00 21.59 -8.41
C ARG A 558 -15.51 21.69 -8.21
N ARG A 559 -14.83 20.59 -8.47
CA ARG A 559 -13.37 20.45 -8.32
C ARG A 559 -12.83 19.65 -9.48
N PHE A 560 -11.64 20.01 -9.90
CA PHE A 560 -10.89 19.28 -10.91
C PHE A 560 -9.45 19.16 -10.45
N ASN A 561 -8.94 17.96 -10.33
CA ASN A 561 -7.59 17.67 -9.85
C ASN A 561 -6.81 16.95 -10.94
N ILE A 562 -5.61 17.42 -11.21
CA ILE A 562 -4.64 16.77 -12.10
C ILE A 562 -3.41 16.45 -11.26
N GLN A 563 -2.97 15.23 -11.35
CA GLN A 563 -1.69 14.78 -10.81
C GLN A 563 -0.91 14.11 -11.94
N PHE A 564 0.25 14.64 -12.22
CA PHE A 564 1.16 14.08 -13.21
C PHE A 564 2.51 13.82 -12.54
N THR A 565 2.97 12.59 -12.62
CA THR A 565 4.28 12.15 -12.12
C THR A 565 5.09 11.62 -13.29
N ASN A 566 6.29 12.11 -13.45
CA ASN A 566 7.27 11.61 -14.41
C ASN A 566 8.55 11.24 -13.65
N SER A 567 8.81 9.95 -13.54
CA SER A 567 10.00 9.39 -12.91
C SER A 567 10.89 8.76 -13.94
N ALA A 568 12.18 8.99 -13.86
CA ALA A 568 13.20 8.32 -14.66
C ALA A 568 14.40 7.99 -13.78
N GLY A 569 15.01 6.84 -14.00
CA GLY A 569 16.18 6.39 -13.24
C GLY A 569 17.15 5.61 -14.11
N MET A 570 18.38 5.52 -13.63
CA MET A 570 19.45 4.71 -14.25
C MET A 570 20.18 3.96 -13.14
N MET A 571 20.49 2.71 -13.39
CA MET A 571 21.42 1.89 -12.62
C MET A 571 22.56 1.50 -13.55
N LEU A 572 23.78 1.81 -13.13
CA LEU A 572 24.99 1.54 -13.89
C LEU A 572 25.99 0.79 -13.02
N PRO A 573 26.10 -0.52 -13.17
CA PRO A 573 27.08 -1.35 -12.48
C PRO A 573 28.46 -1.28 -13.17
N GLY A 574 29.49 -1.82 -12.51
CA GLY A 574 30.86 -1.81 -13.02
C GLY A 574 31.54 -0.43 -12.98
N PHE A 575 31.06 0.49 -12.16
CA PHE A 575 31.60 1.85 -12.02
C PHE A 575 32.86 1.84 -11.18
N ARG A 576 33.98 2.32 -11.69
CA ARG A 576 35.31 2.29 -11.02
C ARG A 576 35.51 3.37 -9.96
N PRO A 577 35.15 4.66 -10.21
CA PRO A 577 35.46 5.71 -9.27
C PRO A 577 34.81 5.53 -7.89
N GLU A 578 35.53 5.92 -6.84
CA GLU A 578 35.05 6.00 -5.48
C GLU A 578 34.43 7.35 -5.17
N ILE A 579 33.67 7.44 -4.09
CA ILE A 579 33.12 8.70 -3.58
C ILE A 579 34.15 9.41 -2.71
N GLY A 580 34.17 10.76 -2.76
CA GLY A 580 35.13 11.57 -2.04
C GLY A 580 34.59 12.75 -1.25
N ASP A 581 33.35 13.19 -1.47
CA ASP A 581 32.79 14.39 -0.83
C ASP A 581 31.34 14.23 -0.36
N ILE A 582 30.77 15.29 0.25
CA ILE A 582 29.39 15.32 0.73
C ILE A 582 28.38 15.15 -0.41
N PHE A 583 28.75 15.48 -1.64
CA PHE A 583 27.92 15.35 -2.83
C PHE A 583 28.17 14.03 -3.57
N GLY A 584 28.89 13.08 -2.94
CA GLY A 584 29.20 11.77 -3.53
C GLY A 584 30.06 11.84 -4.78
N GLN A 585 30.88 12.91 -4.94
CA GLN A 585 31.74 13.08 -6.09
C GLN A 585 33.15 12.59 -5.79
N GLY A 586 33.66 11.68 -6.64
CA GLY A 586 35.05 11.32 -6.67
C GLY A 586 35.87 12.24 -7.59
N ARG A 587 37.17 12.39 -7.33
CA ARG A 587 38.08 13.07 -8.25
C ARG A 587 38.69 12.05 -9.20
N SER A 588 38.51 12.27 -10.50
CA SER A 588 39.15 11.47 -11.55
C SER A 588 39.97 12.36 -12.45
N SER A 589 40.79 11.77 -13.33
CA SER A 589 41.59 12.49 -14.34
C SER A 589 40.72 13.30 -15.30
N PHE A 590 39.44 12.96 -15.42
CA PHE A 590 38.43 13.62 -16.26
C PHE A 590 37.48 14.54 -15.49
N GLY A 591 37.81 14.91 -14.25
CA GLY A 591 37.02 15.79 -13.40
C GLY A 591 36.25 15.04 -12.31
N LEU A 592 35.10 15.60 -11.92
CA LEU A 592 34.23 15.00 -10.90
C LEU A 592 33.47 13.82 -11.48
N SER A 593 33.48 12.69 -10.78
CA SER A 593 32.74 11.45 -11.10
C SER A 593 31.74 11.10 -9.98
N PRO A 594 30.48 10.72 -10.29
CA PRO A 594 29.88 10.54 -11.62
C PRO A 594 29.46 11.87 -12.29
N GLY A 595 29.78 13.02 -11.70
CA GLY A 595 29.37 14.33 -12.15
C GLY A 595 28.09 14.83 -11.47
N ILE A 596 28.05 16.16 -11.26
CA ILE A 596 26.93 16.80 -10.53
C ILE A 596 25.60 16.56 -11.23
N GLY A 597 25.56 16.58 -12.57
CA GLY A 597 24.32 16.29 -13.32
C GLY A 597 23.72 14.94 -12.95
N PHE A 598 24.53 13.88 -12.94
CA PHE A 598 24.10 12.54 -12.56
C PHE A 598 23.59 12.49 -11.11
N ALA A 599 24.32 13.10 -10.18
CA ALA A 599 23.96 13.13 -8.76
C ALA A 599 22.65 13.90 -8.50
N PHE A 600 22.25 14.81 -9.38
CA PHE A 600 20.99 15.55 -9.29
C PHE A 600 19.93 15.10 -10.31
N GLY A 601 20.05 13.87 -10.84
CA GLY A 601 19.00 13.19 -11.57
C GLY A 601 19.03 13.39 -13.09
N ASP A 602 20.20 13.66 -13.67
CA ASP A 602 20.35 13.60 -15.13
C ASP A 602 20.37 12.14 -15.59
N VAL A 603 19.32 11.73 -16.30
CA VAL A 603 19.13 10.38 -16.82
C VAL A 603 19.09 10.45 -18.33
N ARG A 604 20.25 10.22 -18.97
CA ARG A 604 20.42 10.22 -20.43
C ARG A 604 21.10 8.94 -20.87
N ARG A 605 20.66 8.34 -21.99
CA ARG A 605 21.32 7.17 -22.57
C ARG A 605 22.81 7.44 -22.85
N SER A 606 23.10 8.63 -23.41
CA SER A 606 24.46 9.07 -23.73
C SER A 606 25.42 9.17 -22.52
N TYR A 607 24.89 9.16 -21.27
CA TYR A 607 25.75 9.16 -20.09
C TYR A 607 26.53 7.83 -19.96
N ILE A 608 25.97 6.71 -20.42
CA ILE A 608 26.66 5.41 -20.41
C ILE A 608 27.86 5.47 -21.35
N ASP A 609 27.68 6.03 -22.55
CA ASP A 609 28.73 6.17 -23.55
C ASP A 609 29.81 7.16 -23.03
N GLU A 610 29.39 8.26 -22.42
CA GLU A 610 30.31 9.23 -21.79
C GLU A 610 31.14 8.59 -20.64
N ALA A 611 30.51 7.74 -19.82
CA ALA A 611 31.18 7.03 -18.73
C ALA A 611 32.17 5.97 -19.28
N TYR A 612 31.82 5.33 -20.39
CA TYR A 612 32.67 4.37 -21.09
C TYR A 612 33.93 5.11 -21.65
N GLU A 613 33.75 6.19 -22.40
CA GLU A 613 34.85 6.99 -22.98
C GLU A 613 35.78 7.55 -21.92
N LYS A 614 35.28 7.92 -20.76
CA LYS A 614 36.07 8.39 -19.62
C LYS A 614 36.77 7.28 -18.82
N GLY A 615 36.63 6.02 -19.21
CA GLY A 615 37.22 4.88 -18.51
C GLY A 615 36.67 4.68 -17.09
N TRP A 616 35.45 5.18 -16.82
CA TRP A 616 34.80 4.99 -15.53
C TRP A 616 34.10 3.64 -15.38
N LEU A 617 33.99 2.88 -16.44
CA LEU A 617 33.36 1.57 -16.43
C LEU A 617 34.40 0.44 -16.54
N ILE A 618 34.05 -0.72 -16.01
CA ILE A 618 34.77 -1.96 -16.28
C ILE A 618 34.39 -2.41 -17.69
N THR A 619 35.41 -2.64 -18.51
CA THR A 619 35.26 -3.07 -19.91
C THR A 619 35.90 -4.42 -20.18
N ASP A 620 36.45 -5.02 -19.14
CA ASP A 620 37.06 -6.36 -19.22
C ASP A 620 35.97 -7.43 -19.26
N THR A 621 35.89 -8.13 -20.38
CA THR A 621 34.90 -9.17 -20.64
C THR A 621 35.12 -10.47 -19.84
N GLU A 622 36.25 -10.61 -19.15
CA GLU A 622 36.44 -11.70 -18.20
C GLU A 622 35.64 -11.49 -16.89
N ARG A 623 35.18 -10.27 -16.66
CA ARG A 623 34.35 -9.89 -15.52
C ARG A 623 32.91 -9.73 -16.00
N ASP A 624 32.05 -10.65 -15.61
CA ASP A 624 30.63 -10.61 -15.99
C ASP A 624 29.89 -9.54 -15.15
N VAL A 625 29.89 -8.32 -15.67
CA VAL A 625 29.18 -7.18 -15.08
C VAL A 625 27.75 -7.12 -15.63
N ASN A 626 26.77 -6.99 -14.76
CA ASN A 626 25.36 -6.86 -15.16
C ASN A 626 25.13 -5.70 -16.13
N ALA A 627 24.08 -5.81 -16.94
CA ALA A 627 23.66 -4.74 -17.83
C ALA A 627 23.26 -3.46 -17.07
N ALA A 628 23.48 -2.31 -17.67
CA ALA A 628 22.90 -1.06 -17.20
C ALA A 628 21.38 -1.08 -17.41
N VAL A 629 20.64 -0.52 -16.45
CA VAL A 629 19.18 -0.50 -16.50
C VAL A 629 18.68 0.94 -16.43
N MET A 630 17.91 1.35 -17.43
CA MET A 630 17.19 2.62 -17.41
C MET A 630 15.70 2.38 -17.17
N THR A 631 15.11 3.16 -16.31
CA THR A 631 13.67 3.09 -16.01
C THR A 631 12.98 4.40 -16.33
N SER A 632 11.76 4.35 -16.82
CA SER A 632 10.91 5.52 -17.04
C SER A 632 9.47 5.20 -16.69
N THR A 633 8.86 6.01 -15.83
CA THR A 633 7.45 5.86 -15.44
C THR A 633 6.73 7.18 -15.59
N LYS A 634 5.65 7.19 -16.36
CA LYS A 634 4.76 8.33 -16.54
C LYS A 634 3.38 7.98 -15.99
N ASN A 635 2.94 8.69 -14.96
CA ASN A 635 1.66 8.48 -14.33
C ASN A 635 0.82 9.76 -14.42
N LEU A 636 -0.39 9.65 -14.98
CA LEU A 636 -1.36 10.74 -15.05
C LEU A 636 -2.65 10.30 -14.37
N ASN A 637 -3.08 11.06 -13.36
CA ASN A 637 -4.32 10.85 -12.65
C ASN A 637 -5.15 12.14 -12.70
N ILE A 638 -6.34 12.04 -13.26
CA ILE A 638 -7.28 13.14 -13.38
C ILE A 638 -8.55 12.78 -12.61
N ARG A 639 -9.00 13.68 -11.74
CA ARG A 639 -10.23 13.52 -10.97
C ARG A 639 -11.10 14.74 -11.12
N ALA A 640 -12.41 14.54 -11.31
CA ALA A 640 -13.38 15.61 -11.34
C ALA A 640 -14.58 15.27 -10.46
N ASN A 641 -15.01 16.22 -9.62
CA ASN A 641 -16.21 16.08 -8.81
C ASN A 641 -17.29 16.96 -9.41
N LEU A 642 -18.40 16.34 -9.77
CA LEU A 642 -19.56 17.02 -10.37
C LEU A 642 -20.76 16.90 -9.43
N GLU A 643 -21.56 17.97 -9.38
CA GLU A 643 -22.82 18.01 -8.66
C GLU A 643 -23.87 18.71 -9.53
N PRO A 644 -24.48 18.00 -10.49
CA PRO A 644 -25.46 18.57 -11.42
C PRO A 644 -26.67 19.12 -10.70
N ILE A 645 -27.20 18.36 -9.77
CA ILE A 645 -28.33 18.72 -8.90
C ILE A 645 -27.98 18.45 -7.45
N THR A 646 -28.68 19.10 -6.54
CA THR A 646 -28.38 18.92 -5.08
C THR A 646 -28.62 17.49 -4.63
N GLY A 647 -27.59 16.88 -4.08
CA GLY A 647 -27.59 15.48 -3.61
C GLY A 647 -27.17 14.46 -4.66
N LEU A 648 -27.00 14.83 -5.93
CA LEU A 648 -26.40 13.97 -6.95
C LEU A 648 -24.92 14.31 -7.10
N LYS A 649 -24.06 13.43 -6.64
CA LYS A 649 -22.60 13.57 -6.75
C LYS A 649 -22.08 12.56 -7.75
N ILE A 650 -21.26 13.03 -8.67
CA ILE A 650 -20.58 12.20 -9.68
C ILE A 650 -19.09 12.46 -9.55
N ASP A 651 -18.35 11.44 -9.21
CA ASP A 651 -16.89 11.47 -9.16
C ASP A 651 -16.35 10.75 -10.38
N LEU A 652 -15.60 11.48 -11.20
CA LEU A 652 -14.90 10.95 -12.37
C LEU A 652 -13.43 10.75 -12.04
N THR A 653 -12.86 9.64 -12.51
CA THR A 653 -11.44 9.34 -12.34
C THR A 653 -10.88 8.76 -13.62
N ALA A 654 -9.81 9.34 -14.15
CA ALA A 654 -9.09 8.83 -15.29
C ALA A 654 -7.61 8.63 -14.90
N LEU A 655 -7.07 7.46 -15.20
CA LEU A 655 -5.71 7.04 -14.87
C LEU A 655 -4.99 6.53 -16.12
N ARG A 656 -3.74 6.93 -16.29
CA ARG A 656 -2.81 6.34 -17.25
C ARG A 656 -1.46 6.14 -16.57
N ASN A 657 -0.92 4.94 -16.66
CA ASN A 657 0.41 4.57 -16.22
C ASN A 657 1.16 3.92 -17.38
N ASP A 658 2.38 4.40 -17.66
CA ASP A 658 3.27 3.90 -18.71
C ASP A 658 4.65 3.73 -18.06
N THR A 659 5.05 2.49 -17.85
CA THR A 659 6.35 2.13 -17.26
C THR A 659 7.18 1.40 -18.29
N ARG A 660 8.42 1.84 -18.47
CA ARG A 660 9.39 1.25 -19.41
C ARG A 660 10.72 1.03 -18.69
N ASN A 661 11.31 -0.10 -18.94
CA ASN A 661 12.66 -0.48 -18.51
C ASN A 661 13.47 -0.79 -19.76
N THR A 662 14.69 -0.28 -19.81
CA THR A 662 15.63 -0.58 -20.91
C THR A 662 16.90 -1.16 -20.31
N GLU A 663 17.26 -2.34 -20.71
CA GLU A 663 18.51 -3.00 -20.35
C GLU A 663 19.52 -2.77 -21.49
N ILE A 664 20.72 -2.32 -21.12
CA ILE A 664 21.77 -1.91 -22.04
C ILE A 664 23.03 -2.65 -21.67
N GLN A 665 23.44 -3.59 -22.50
CA GLN A 665 24.69 -4.32 -22.32
C GLN A 665 25.84 -3.51 -22.93
N PHE A 666 26.47 -2.69 -22.09
CA PHE A 666 27.52 -1.75 -22.52
C PHE A 666 28.90 -2.40 -22.71
N MET A 667 29.12 -3.63 -22.24
CA MET A 667 30.39 -4.34 -22.35
C MET A 667 30.62 -4.97 -23.72
N TYR A 668 29.55 -5.23 -24.47
CA TYR A 668 29.61 -5.91 -25.76
C TYR A 668 29.07 -4.99 -26.85
N GLU A 669 29.93 -4.63 -27.80
CA GLU A 669 29.58 -3.78 -28.92
C GLU A 669 28.54 -4.47 -29.82
N GLY A 670 27.53 -3.73 -30.25
CA GLY A 670 26.50 -4.25 -31.18
C GLY A 670 25.37 -5.06 -30.52
N MET A 671 25.40 -5.26 -29.18
CA MET A 671 24.28 -5.91 -28.48
C MET A 671 23.02 -5.04 -28.51
N PRO A 672 21.85 -5.63 -28.82
CA PRO A 672 20.61 -4.87 -28.85
C PRO A 672 20.18 -4.47 -27.44
N GLU A 673 19.56 -3.29 -27.33
CA GLU A 673 18.92 -2.84 -26.10
C GLU A 673 17.60 -3.59 -25.91
N ILE A 674 17.38 -4.14 -24.70
CA ILE A 674 16.16 -4.86 -24.37
C ILE A 674 15.22 -3.89 -23.66
N MET A 675 14.14 -3.51 -24.31
CA MET A 675 13.12 -2.67 -23.73
C MET A 675 11.94 -3.52 -23.24
N GLY A 676 11.52 -3.32 -21.99
CA GLY A 676 10.36 -3.97 -21.41
C GLY A 676 9.51 -2.98 -20.62
N GLY A 677 8.37 -3.45 -20.09
CA GLY A 677 7.55 -2.60 -19.25
C GLY A 677 6.12 -3.08 -19.10
N ASN A 678 5.28 -2.17 -18.61
CA ASN A 678 3.84 -2.36 -18.49
C ASN A 678 3.08 -1.06 -18.77
N PHE A 679 1.83 -1.22 -19.17
CA PHE A 679 0.96 -0.08 -19.50
C PHE A 679 -0.43 -0.30 -18.92
N THR A 680 -1.03 0.73 -18.33
CA THR A 680 -2.41 0.68 -17.85
C THR A 680 -3.11 2.01 -18.13
N MET A 681 -4.36 1.95 -18.59
CA MET A 681 -5.17 3.13 -18.85
C MET A 681 -6.65 2.85 -18.58
N THR A 682 -7.35 3.83 -18.01
CA THR A 682 -8.81 3.75 -17.87
C THR A 682 -9.48 3.88 -19.22
N THR A 683 -10.53 3.07 -19.43
CA THR A 683 -11.33 3.03 -20.65
C THR A 683 -12.80 2.74 -20.32
N ILE A 684 -13.63 2.61 -21.32
CA ILE A 684 -15.04 2.21 -21.18
C ILE A 684 -15.31 1.01 -22.09
N ALA A 685 -15.90 -0.05 -21.54
CA ALA A 685 -16.24 -1.29 -22.22
C ALA A 685 -17.74 -1.64 -22.16
N LEU A 686 -18.60 -0.62 -21.97
CA LEU A 686 -20.06 -0.79 -21.85
C LEU A 686 -20.69 -1.51 -23.03
N GLY A 687 -20.11 -1.42 -24.24
CA GLY A 687 -20.63 -2.06 -25.46
C GLY A 687 -20.73 -3.58 -25.39
N SER A 688 -19.98 -4.21 -24.49
CA SER A 688 -20.02 -5.66 -24.27
C SER A 688 -20.37 -6.06 -22.84
N ALA A 689 -20.54 -5.10 -21.90
CA ALA A 689 -20.71 -5.33 -20.47
C ALA A 689 -21.89 -6.24 -20.12
N PHE A 690 -22.99 -6.11 -20.85
CA PHE A 690 -24.24 -6.84 -20.62
C PHE A 690 -24.52 -7.93 -21.66
N GLY A 691 -23.53 -8.25 -22.51
CA GLY A 691 -23.67 -9.16 -23.65
C GLY A 691 -23.83 -10.64 -23.29
N GLY A 692 -23.74 -11.00 -22.03
CA GLY A 692 -23.79 -12.40 -21.58
C GLY A 692 -22.59 -13.24 -22.07
N SER A 693 -22.21 -14.25 -21.29
CA SER A 693 -21.14 -15.20 -21.62
C SER A 693 -21.66 -16.60 -21.98
N GLY A 694 -23.00 -16.72 -22.18
CA GLY A 694 -23.65 -18.00 -22.44
C GLY A 694 -23.68 -18.93 -21.22
N ASN A 695 -24.10 -20.13 -21.45
CA ASN A 695 -24.15 -21.24 -20.48
C ASN A 695 -23.77 -22.55 -21.20
N ALA A 696 -23.77 -23.67 -20.48
CA ALA A 696 -23.42 -24.98 -21.05
C ALA A 696 -24.31 -25.40 -22.23
N MET A 697 -25.61 -25.01 -22.21
CA MET A 697 -26.56 -25.38 -23.26
C MET A 697 -26.29 -24.72 -24.62
N ASN A 698 -25.65 -23.53 -24.61
CA ASN A 698 -25.30 -22.82 -25.84
C ASN A 698 -23.77 -22.74 -26.03
N ASN A 699 -23.01 -23.70 -25.51
CA ASN A 699 -21.56 -23.76 -25.58
C ASN A 699 -20.88 -22.46 -25.16
N TYR A 700 -21.45 -21.76 -24.16
CA TYR A 700 -20.93 -20.48 -23.69
C TYR A 700 -20.74 -19.42 -24.78
N SER A 701 -21.61 -19.37 -25.78
CA SER A 701 -21.49 -18.43 -26.91
C SER A 701 -21.47 -16.98 -26.45
N SER A 702 -20.70 -16.13 -27.12
CA SER A 702 -20.53 -14.71 -26.77
C SER A 702 -20.43 -13.87 -28.02
N LYS A 703 -21.39 -12.95 -28.21
CA LYS A 703 -21.36 -12.00 -29.33
C LYS A 703 -20.08 -11.13 -29.38
N ALA A 704 -19.48 -10.84 -28.24
CA ALA A 704 -18.25 -10.08 -28.18
C ALA A 704 -17.05 -10.91 -28.67
N PHE A 705 -17.02 -12.21 -28.33
CA PHE A 705 -16.00 -13.11 -28.85
C PHE A 705 -16.13 -13.33 -30.36
N ASP A 706 -17.34 -13.51 -30.88
CA ASP A 706 -17.58 -13.63 -32.33
C ASP A 706 -17.12 -12.38 -33.07
N LYS A 707 -17.38 -11.18 -32.49
CA LYS A 707 -16.81 -9.92 -33.02
C LYS A 707 -15.30 -9.85 -32.98
N LEU A 708 -14.64 -10.38 -31.92
CA LEU A 708 -13.20 -10.48 -31.86
C LEU A 708 -12.67 -11.28 -33.06
N LEU A 709 -13.26 -12.46 -33.32
CA LEU A 709 -12.87 -13.32 -34.42
C LEU A 709 -13.02 -12.63 -35.80
N ALA A 710 -14.15 -11.96 -36.01
CA ALA A 710 -14.42 -11.21 -37.24
C ALA A 710 -13.50 -9.98 -37.40
N ASN A 711 -13.19 -9.28 -36.31
CA ASN A 711 -12.38 -8.06 -36.36
C ASN A 711 -10.92 -8.34 -36.74
N ARG A 712 -10.40 -9.55 -36.50
CA ARG A 712 -9.01 -9.92 -36.86
C ARG A 712 -8.71 -9.69 -38.33
N GLU A 713 -9.62 -10.08 -39.20
CA GLU A 713 -9.46 -9.91 -40.64
C GLU A 713 -9.37 -8.44 -41.03
N ILE A 714 -10.28 -7.62 -40.53
CA ILE A 714 -10.30 -6.17 -40.78
C ILE A 714 -9.03 -5.48 -40.28
N ILE A 715 -8.57 -5.87 -39.09
CA ILE A 715 -7.35 -5.29 -38.50
C ILE A 715 -6.11 -5.73 -39.29
N ALA A 716 -5.99 -7.01 -39.64
CA ALA A 716 -4.89 -7.52 -40.44
C ALA A 716 -4.76 -6.79 -41.78
N GLN A 717 -5.87 -6.60 -42.49
CA GLN A 717 -5.88 -5.85 -43.74
C GLN A 717 -5.49 -4.36 -43.54
N ARG A 718 -5.89 -3.73 -42.44
CA ARG A 718 -5.51 -2.36 -42.14
C ARG A 718 -4.00 -2.23 -41.85
N ILE A 719 -3.41 -3.20 -41.16
CA ILE A 719 -1.97 -3.22 -40.91
C ILE A 719 -1.24 -3.50 -42.20
N GLU A 720 -1.66 -4.51 -42.97
CA GLU A 720 -1.09 -4.89 -44.27
C GLU A 720 -1.04 -3.69 -45.24
N SER A 721 -2.12 -2.90 -45.28
CA SER A 721 -2.18 -1.71 -46.12
C SER A 721 -1.13 -0.63 -45.78
N LYS A 722 -0.60 -0.63 -44.53
CA LYS A 722 0.49 0.28 -44.17
C LYS A 722 1.85 -0.16 -44.66
N TYR A 723 2.05 -1.44 -44.86
CA TYR A 723 3.29 -2.01 -45.45
C TYR A 723 3.28 -1.97 -46.97
N SER A 724 2.10 -1.82 -47.57
CA SER A 724 1.99 -1.71 -49.03
C SER A 724 2.78 -0.52 -49.60
N GLY A 725 3.70 -0.78 -50.51
CA GLY A 725 4.58 0.22 -51.11
C GLY A 725 5.85 0.53 -50.31
N LEU A 726 6.08 -0.10 -49.14
CA LEU A 726 7.34 -0.02 -48.46
C LEU A 726 8.41 -0.91 -49.15
N LYS A 727 9.66 -0.58 -48.91
CA LYS A 727 10.80 -1.41 -49.25
C LYS A 727 11.36 -2.03 -47.98
N TYR A 728 11.93 -3.24 -48.12
CA TYR A 728 12.67 -3.86 -47.07
C TYR A 728 13.91 -3.03 -46.71
N PRO A 729 14.19 -2.71 -45.44
CA PRO A 729 15.42 -2.04 -45.01
C PRO A 729 16.64 -2.93 -45.26
N ASP A 730 17.76 -2.33 -45.65
CA ASP A 730 18.99 -3.05 -45.93
C ASP A 730 19.89 -3.15 -44.70
N VAL A 731 19.36 -3.75 -43.62
CA VAL A 731 20.05 -3.92 -42.35
C VAL A 731 19.65 -5.23 -41.65
N GLY A 732 20.53 -5.73 -40.77
CA GLY A 732 20.30 -6.91 -39.96
C GLY A 732 19.99 -8.16 -40.81
N PHE A 733 19.16 -9.06 -40.30
CA PHE A 733 18.83 -10.32 -40.96
C PHE A 733 18.20 -10.14 -42.35
N ILE A 734 17.63 -8.97 -42.65
CA ILE A 734 17.04 -8.66 -43.97
C ILE A 734 18.15 -8.42 -45.00
N HIS A 735 19.24 -7.73 -44.62
CA HIS A 735 20.46 -7.58 -45.44
C HIS A 735 21.10 -8.94 -45.72
N ASP A 736 21.25 -9.77 -44.65
CA ASP A 736 21.89 -11.11 -44.77
C ASP A 736 21.14 -12.02 -45.75
N LYS A 737 19.83 -11.80 -45.91
CA LYS A 737 19.01 -12.53 -46.89
C LYS A 737 19.00 -11.94 -48.29
N GLY A 738 19.66 -10.82 -48.50
CA GLY A 738 19.71 -10.12 -49.79
C GLY A 738 18.38 -9.51 -50.22
N LEU A 739 17.48 -9.23 -49.24
CA LEU A 739 16.16 -8.63 -49.49
C LEU A 739 16.19 -7.10 -49.42
N GLY A 740 17.28 -6.48 -48.97
CA GLY A 740 17.44 -5.04 -48.77
C GLY A 740 17.08 -4.26 -50.06
N GLY A 741 16.27 -3.21 -49.90
CA GLY A 741 15.82 -2.36 -51.04
C GLY A 741 14.72 -2.96 -51.92
N MET A 742 14.37 -4.25 -51.76
CA MET A 742 13.30 -4.88 -52.52
C MET A 742 11.92 -4.39 -52.01
N PRO A 743 10.90 -4.27 -52.86
CA PRO A 743 9.55 -3.97 -52.44
C PRO A 743 9.01 -5.03 -51.47
N TYR A 744 8.29 -4.58 -50.42
CA TYR A 744 7.58 -5.50 -49.56
C TYR A 744 6.59 -6.39 -50.34
N ASN A 745 6.69 -7.70 -50.18
CA ASN A 745 5.81 -8.67 -50.82
C ASN A 745 5.30 -9.68 -49.78
N PRO A 746 3.97 -9.73 -49.53
CA PRO A 746 3.38 -10.68 -48.58
C PRO A 746 3.35 -12.14 -49.07
N GLY A 747 3.73 -12.41 -50.34
CA GLY A 747 3.60 -13.72 -50.99
C GLY A 747 2.20 -13.97 -51.53
N THR A 748 2.08 -15.03 -52.34
CA THR A 748 0.81 -15.35 -53.03
C THR A 748 -0.31 -15.73 -52.07
N ASP A 749 0.02 -16.35 -50.93
CA ASP A 749 -0.92 -16.80 -49.90
C ASP A 749 -0.77 -16.02 -48.58
N ASN A 750 -0.23 -14.81 -48.61
CA ASN A 750 0.09 -13.98 -47.46
C ASN A 750 1.03 -14.69 -46.43
N VAL A 751 1.87 -15.61 -46.88
CA VAL A 751 2.77 -16.38 -46.01
C VAL A 751 3.78 -15.48 -45.28
N ASN A 752 4.20 -14.38 -45.93
CA ASN A 752 5.12 -13.37 -45.40
C ASN A 752 4.37 -12.09 -44.95
N GLY A 753 3.04 -12.12 -45.00
CA GLY A 753 2.19 -11.01 -44.63
C GLY A 753 1.89 -10.93 -43.15
N VAL A 754 0.98 -10.04 -42.78
CA VAL A 754 0.55 -9.81 -41.40
C VAL A 754 -0.17 -11.04 -40.86
N ASN A 755 0.37 -11.66 -39.83
CA ASN A 755 -0.24 -12.82 -39.19
C ASN A 755 -1.49 -12.41 -38.40
N ARG A 756 -2.63 -13.04 -38.74
CA ARG A 756 -3.94 -12.80 -38.07
C ARG A 756 -3.97 -13.15 -36.61
N ASN A 757 -3.06 -14.00 -36.13
CA ASN A 757 -2.92 -14.38 -34.75
C ASN A 757 -1.78 -13.63 -34.04
N SER A 758 -1.12 -12.67 -34.69
CA SER A 758 -0.11 -11.84 -34.05
C SER A 758 -0.71 -10.94 -32.96
N ALA A 759 0.09 -10.56 -31.98
CA ALA A 759 -0.30 -9.61 -30.95
C ALA A 759 -0.80 -8.28 -31.55
N ASP A 760 -0.16 -7.84 -32.66
CA ASP A 760 -0.51 -6.60 -33.36
C ASP A 760 -1.89 -6.62 -34.00
N VAL A 761 -2.43 -7.79 -34.33
CA VAL A 761 -3.80 -7.99 -34.82
C VAL A 761 -4.77 -8.29 -33.70
N LEU A 762 -4.41 -9.21 -32.79
CA LEU A 762 -5.31 -9.67 -31.74
C LEU A 762 -5.66 -8.57 -30.74
N ILE A 763 -4.72 -7.71 -30.35
CA ILE A 763 -4.95 -6.67 -29.34
C ILE A 763 -5.91 -5.59 -29.84
N PRO A 764 -5.73 -4.96 -31.02
CA PRO A 764 -6.70 -4.02 -31.55
C PRO A 764 -8.07 -4.65 -31.84
N ALA A 765 -8.10 -5.91 -32.33
CA ALA A 765 -9.35 -6.63 -32.56
C ALA A 765 -10.12 -6.88 -31.25
N PHE A 766 -9.40 -7.25 -30.17
CA PHE A 766 -9.92 -7.40 -28.83
C PHE A 766 -10.49 -6.08 -28.30
N LEU A 767 -9.71 -5.00 -28.38
CA LEU A 767 -10.16 -3.67 -27.96
C LEU A 767 -11.42 -3.23 -28.73
N ALA A 768 -11.46 -3.42 -30.04
CA ALA A 768 -12.64 -3.08 -30.87
C ALA A 768 -13.88 -3.88 -30.40
N ALA A 769 -13.75 -5.20 -30.25
CA ALA A 769 -14.84 -6.09 -29.88
C ALA A 769 -15.42 -5.78 -28.50
N TYR A 770 -14.55 -5.61 -27.51
CA TYR A 770 -14.98 -5.50 -26.11
C TYR A 770 -15.28 -4.06 -25.66
N THR A 771 -14.67 -3.03 -26.28
CA THR A 771 -15.05 -1.65 -26.02
C THR A 771 -16.20 -1.15 -26.90
N GLY A 772 -16.62 -1.95 -27.92
CA GLY A 772 -17.67 -1.57 -28.84
C GLY A 772 -17.26 -0.53 -29.90
N LYS A 773 -15.95 -0.35 -30.10
CA LYS A 773 -15.43 0.56 -31.13
C LYS A 773 -15.43 -0.11 -32.50
N ASP A 774 -15.57 0.72 -33.54
CA ASP A 774 -15.49 0.29 -34.94
C ASP A 774 -14.07 -0.24 -35.24
N PRO A 775 -13.90 -1.49 -35.71
CA PRO A 775 -12.58 -2.05 -36.04
C PRO A 775 -11.86 -1.25 -37.16
N LYS A 776 -12.59 -0.53 -38.00
CA LYS A 776 -12.03 0.35 -39.02
C LYS A 776 -11.42 1.64 -38.46
N LYS A 777 -11.78 2.03 -37.23
CA LYS A 777 -11.37 3.29 -36.59
C LYS A 777 -10.53 3.11 -35.33
N VAL A 778 -10.49 1.90 -34.75
CA VAL A 778 -9.68 1.64 -33.57
C VAL A 778 -8.18 1.85 -33.86
N GLY A 779 -7.41 2.31 -32.85
CA GLY A 779 -5.97 2.43 -32.97
C GLY A 779 -5.31 1.05 -33.17
N LEU A 780 -4.29 0.98 -33.99
CA LEU A 780 -3.57 -0.26 -34.31
C LEU A 780 -2.40 -0.55 -33.35
N THR A 781 -2.24 0.24 -32.31
CA THR A 781 -1.19 0.04 -31.30
C THR A 781 -1.75 -0.58 -30.04
N ALA A 782 -0.96 -1.42 -29.39
CA ALA A 782 -1.27 -1.95 -28.07
C ALA A 782 -1.26 -0.88 -26.95
N PHE A 783 -0.69 0.31 -27.23
CA PHE A 783 -0.57 1.43 -26.29
C PHE A 783 -1.44 2.61 -26.72
N PRO A 784 -2.74 2.63 -26.37
CA PRO A 784 -3.66 3.69 -26.81
C PRO A 784 -3.20 5.08 -26.37
N SER A 785 -3.43 6.08 -27.23
CA SER A 785 -3.07 7.47 -26.97
C SER A 785 -3.89 8.08 -25.81
N LEU A 786 -3.42 9.21 -25.26
CA LEU A 786 -4.12 9.96 -24.21
C LEU A 786 -5.56 10.37 -24.62
N LYS A 787 -5.80 10.63 -25.93
CA LYS A 787 -7.13 10.94 -26.47
C LYS A 787 -8.14 9.78 -26.29
N SER A 788 -7.66 8.56 -26.12
CA SER A 788 -8.49 7.36 -25.90
C SER A 788 -8.80 7.10 -24.44
N MET A 789 -8.22 7.87 -23.52
CA MET A 789 -8.44 7.74 -22.08
C MET A 789 -9.83 8.24 -21.73
N LEU A 790 -10.67 7.36 -21.17
CA LEU A 790 -12.03 7.67 -20.73
C LEU A 790 -12.14 7.49 -19.22
N PRO A 791 -12.91 8.36 -18.54
CA PRO A 791 -12.99 8.30 -17.09
C PRO A 791 -13.90 7.16 -16.60
N ASN A 792 -13.53 6.57 -15.48
CA ASN A 792 -14.40 5.81 -14.61
C ASN A 792 -15.27 6.76 -13.80
N TRP A 793 -16.42 6.29 -13.29
CA TRP A 793 -17.30 7.15 -12.51
C TRP A 793 -17.90 6.45 -11.30
N ARG A 794 -18.22 7.26 -10.31
CA ARG A 794 -19.03 6.89 -9.16
C ARG A 794 -20.16 7.91 -9.03
N VAL A 795 -21.39 7.43 -8.97
CA VAL A 795 -22.60 8.25 -8.80
C VAL A 795 -23.21 7.94 -7.44
N THR A 796 -23.49 8.96 -6.65
CA THR A 796 -24.16 8.83 -5.36
C THR A 796 -25.31 9.85 -5.32
N TYR A 797 -26.51 9.39 -4.96
CA TYR A 797 -27.69 10.24 -4.89
C TYR A 797 -28.40 10.12 -3.54
N ASP A 798 -28.38 11.18 -2.75
CA ASP A 798 -29.05 11.29 -1.45
C ASP A 798 -30.27 12.24 -1.46
N GLY A 799 -30.68 12.72 -2.63
CA GLY A 799 -31.71 13.70 -2.79
C GLY A 799 -33.16 13.18 -2.62
N LEU A 800 -33.37 11.86 -2.68
CA LEU A 800 -34.70 11.24 -2.58
C LEU A 800 -35.41 11.54 -1.26
N ILE A 801 -34.66 11.72 -0.19
CA ILE A 801 -35.20 12.06 1.15
C ILE A 801 -35.92 13.41 1.19
N LYS A 802 -35.73 14.26 0.18
CA LYS A 802 -36.43 15.54 0.05
C LYS A 802 -37.87 15.41 -0.43
N ILE A 803 -38.21 14.25 -1.02
CA ILE A 803 -39.57 13.94 -1.50
C ILE A 803 -40.46 13.65 -0.27
N PRO A 804 -41.60 14.35 -0.07
CA PRO A 804 -42.43 14.17 1.11
C PRO A 804 -42.90 12.73 1.33
N ALA A 805 -43.20 11.99 0.28
CA ALA A 805 -43.59 10.58 0.35
C ALA A 805 -42.45 9.69 0.90
N VAL A 806 -41.20 9.93 0.49
CA VAL A 806 -40.02 9.18 0.95
C VAL A 806 -39.67 9.54 2.39
N LYS A 807 -39.72 10.83 2.73
CA LYS A 807 -39.42 11.33 4.08
C LYS A 807 -40.39 10.79 5.13
N LYS A 808 -41.59 10.35 4.73
CA LYS A 808 -42.55 9.74 5.63
C LYS A 808 -42.09 8.39 6.22
N TYR A 809 -41.27 7.68 5.49
CA TYR A 809 -40.81 6.33 5.86
C TYR A 809 -39.32 6.25 6.18
N PHE A 810 -38.48 7.07 5.55
CA PHE A 810 -37.02 7.00 5.65
C PHE A 810 -36.44 8.21 6.37
N LYS A 811 -35.42 7.96 7.20
CA LYS A 811 -34.55 8.97 7.81
C LYS A 811 -33.42 9.35 6.84
N SER A 812 -32.87 8.38 6.13
CA SER A 812 -31.90 8.55 5.04
C SER A 812 -32.13 7.50 3.96
N LEU A 813 -31.92 7.87 2.70
CA LEU A 813 -31.92 6.97 1.57
C LEU A 813 -30.89 7.47 0.58
N THR A 814 -29.88 6.63 0.32
CA THR A 814 -28.79 6.92 -0.60
C THR A 814 -28.74 5.83 -1.67
N LEU A 815 -28.75 6.24 -2.92
CA LEU A 815 -28.49 5.34 -4.06
C LEU A 815 -27.04 5.51 -4.49
N SER A 816 -26.41 4.42 -4.86
CA SER A 816 -25.03 4.40 -5.33
C SER A 816 -24.88 3.55 -6.60
N HIS A 817 -24.04 4.02 -7.50
CA HIS A 817 -23.64 3.33 -8.72
C HIS A 817 -22.16 3.63 -8.98
N GLN A 818 -21.38 2.62 -9.32
CA GLN A 818 -19.96 2.80 -9.63
C GLN A 818 -19.57 1.93 -10.81
N TYR A 819 -18.91 2.55 -11.77
CA TYR A 819 -18.30 1.89 -12.93
C TYR A 819 -16.80 2.11 -12.94
N ARG A 820 -16.04 1.03 -13.10
CA ARG A 820 -14.60 1.07 -13.32
C ARG A 820 -14.26 0.16 -14.47
N CYS A 821 -13.42 0.65 -15.37
CA CYS A 821 -12.85 -0.15 -16.43
C CYS A 821 -11.41 0.30 -16.69
N SER A 822 -10.51 -0.65 -16.80
CA SER A 822 -9.11 -0.41 -17.14
C SER A 822 -8.63 -1.43 -18.16
N TYR A 823 -7.88 -0.95 -19.12
CA TYR A 823 -7.10 -1.75 -20.05
C TYR A 823 -5.65 -1.77 -19.59
N SER A 824 -5.03 -2.94 -19.57
CA SER A 824 -3.64 -3.11 -19.18
C SER A 824 -2.92 -4.00 -20.18
N VAL A 825 -1.73 -3.58 -20.60
CA VAL A 825 -0.72 -4.44 -21.19
C VAL A 825 0.14 -4.95 -20.06
N GLY A 826 0.24 -6.26 -19.92
CA GLY A 826 1.09 -6.90 -18.93
C GLY A 826 2.57 -6.63 -19.21
N ALA A 827 3.43 -7.56 -18.89
CA ALA A 827 4.82 -7.44 -19.29
C ALA A 827 4.95 -7.52 -20.81
N PHE A 828 5.66 -6.55 -21.38
CA PHE A 828 6.09 -6.58 -22.78
C PHE A 828 7.61 -6.45 -22.86
N THR A 829 8.22 -7.00 -23.90
CA THR A 829 9.65 -6.88 -24.20
C THR A 829 9.86 -6.51 -25.65
N SER A 830 10.97 -5.86 -25.97
CA SER A 830 11.35 -5.67 -27.38
C SER A 830 11.80 -6.99 -28.00
N PHE A 831 11.58 -7.14 -29.29
CA PHE A 831 12.23 -8.20 -30.05
C PHE A 831 13.71 -7.85 -30.26
N LEU A 832 14.59 -8.81 -30.05
CA LEU A 832 16.04 -8.60 -30.22
C LEU A 832 16.44 -8.44 -31.71
N ASN A 833 15.71 -9.06 -32.61
CA ASN A 833 15.95 -9.09 -34.04
C ASN A 833 14.93 -8.24 -34.82
N TRP A 834 14.28 -7.26 -34.18
CA TRP A 834 13.37 -6.36 -34.90
C TRP A 834 14.15 -5.34 -35.72
N VAL A 835 13.73 -5.16 -36.96
CA VAL A 835 14.30 -4.20 -37.91
C VAL A 835 13.27 -3.14 -38.24
N ASP A 836 13.62 -1.86 -38.04
CA ASP A 836 12.76 -0.72 -38.33
C ASP A 836 12.58 -0.51 -39.85
N ALA A 837 11.35 -0.38 -40.31
CA ALA A 837 11.01 -0.05 -41.69
C ALA A 837 11.15 1.45 -42.03
N GLY A 838 11.63 2.28 -41.10
CA GLY A 838 11.79 3.72 -41.29
C GLY A 838 10.50 4.53 -41.23
N GLN A 839 9.39 3.93 -40.77
CA GLN A 839 8.10 4.58 -40.54
C GLN A 839 7.54 4.23 -39.14
N ASP A 840 6.91 5.18 -38.49
CA ASP A 840 6.30 5.14 -37.13
C ASP A 840 5.93 3.75 -36.57
N GLY A 841 6.91 3.04 -35.98
CA GLY A 841 6.71 1.76 -35.32
C GLY A 841 6.36 0.57 -36.22
N LEU A 842 6.57 0.69 -37.50
CA LEU A 842 6.49 -0.40 -38.46
C LEU A 842 7.89 -1.02 -38.67
N GLY A 843 7.95 -2.34 -38.71
CA GLY A 843 9.18 -3.07 -38.89
C GLY A 843 8.94 -4.54 -39.10
N TYR A 844 10.01 -5.30 -39.07
CA TYR A 844 10.00 -6.71 -39.39
C TYR A 844 10.72 -7.51 -38.31
N ILE A 845 10.21 -8.70 -38.05
CA ILE A 845 10.89 -9.74 -37.29
C ILE A 845 11.16 -10.94 -38.19
N GLN A 846 12.17 -11.72 -37.85
CA GLN A 846 12.44 -12.98 -38.52
C GLN A 846 11.40 -14.03 -38.09
N SER A 847 10.69 -14.61 -39.02
CA SER A 847 9.70 -15.67 -38.75
C SER A 847 10.39 -16.95 -38.30
N ILE A 848 9.95 -17.54 -37.21
CA ILE A 848 10.46 -18.82 -36.71
C ILE A 848 10.12 -20.00 -37.65
N LEU A 849 9.05 -19.86 -38.44
CA LEU A 849 8.57 -20.95 -39.29
C LEU A 849 9.29 -21.06 -40.63
N ASN A 850 9.59 -19.92 -41.26
CA ASN A 850 10.14 -19.89 -42.63
C ASN A 850 11.31 -18.93 -42.77
N ASP A 851 11.77 -18.35 -41.66
CA ASP A 851 12.93 -17.46 -41.63
C ASP A 851 12.78 -16.15 -42.42
N ASN A 852 11.59 -15.84 -42.94
CA ASN A 852 11.33 -14.65 -43.75
C ASN A 852 10.97 -13.43 -42.90
N PRO A 853 11.20 -12.21 -43.42
CA PRO A 853 10.77 -10.99 -42.74
C PRO A 853 9.24 -10.93 -42.66
N THR A 854 8.74 -10.89 -41.44
CA THR A 854 7.31 -10.79 -41.13
C THR A 854 6.99 -9.44 -40.49
N PRO A 855 5.96 -8.70 -40.96
CA PRO A 855 5.53 -7.46 -40.35
C PRO A 855 5.23 -7.59 -38.89
N SER A 856 5.85 -6.75 -38.04
CA SER A 856 5.63 -6.73 -36.60
C SER A 856 5.94 -5.37 -35.99
N SER A 857 5.25 -5.03 -34.89
CA SER A 857 5.69 -3.95 -33.99
C SER A 857 6.97 -4.35 -33.26
N PRO A 858 7.70 -3.39 -32.66
CA PRO A 858 8.96 -3.68 -31.97
C PRO A 858 8.77 -4.51 -30.68
N TYR A 859 7.53 -4.74 -30.24
CA TYR A 859 7.25 -5.33 -28.93
C TYR A 859 6.61 -6.72 -29.00
N SER A 860 7.19 -7.66 -28.30
CA SER A 860 6.57 -8.93 -27.95
C SER A 860 5.67 -8.73 -26.73
N ILE A 861 4.36 -8.89 -26.89
CA ILE A 861 3.37 -8.73 -25.85
C ILE A 861 2.73 -10.09 -25.59
N SER A 862 2.93 -10.65 -24.42
CA SER A 862 2.40 -11.98 -24.08
C SER A 862 0.92 -11.95 -23.63
N SER A 863 0.49 -10.85 -23.04
CA SER A 863 -0.89 -10.74 -22.57
C SER A 863 -1.37 -9.31 -22.42
N VAL A 864 -2.66 -9.11 -22.66
CA VAL A 864 -3.38 -7.87 -22.33
C VAL A 864 -4.64 -8.20 -21.54
N SER A 865 -5.08 -7.30 -20.70
CA SER A 865 -6.29 -7.49 -19.91
C SER A 865 -7.20 -6.28 -19.95
N LEU A 866 -8.51 -6.55 -19.86
CA LEU A 866 -9.56 -5.56 -19.67
C LEU A 866 -10.35 -5.94 -18.42
N THR A 867 -10.20 -5.16 -17.38
CA THR A 867 -10.91 -5.36 -16.11
C THR A 867 -12.04 -4.37 -16.01
N GLU A 868 -13.27 -4.85 -15.91
CA GLU A 868 -14.50 -4.07 -15.81
C GLU A 868 -15.24 -4.42 -14.54
N ALA A 869 -15.70 -3.44 -13.80
CA ALA A 869 -16.42 -3.63 -12.56
C ALA A 869 -17.52 -2.59 -12.36
N PHE A 870 -18.71 -3.08 -12.08
CA PHE A 870 -19.81 -2.33 -11.48
C PHE A 870 -19.87 -2.69 -9.99
N SER A 871 -19.44 -1.82 -9.11
CA SER A 871 -19.31 -2.11 -7.69
C SER A 871 -19.77 -0.94 -6.80
N PRO A 872 -21.09 -0.80 -6.59
CA PRO A 872 -22.18 -1.60 -7.14
C PRO A 872 -22.66 -1.13 -8.54
N LEU A 873 -23.34 -2.00 -9.28
CA LEU A 873 -24.17 -1.60 -10.43
C LEU A 873 -25.39 -0.80 -9.95
N LEU A 874 -26.00 -1.28 -8.87
CA LEU A 874 -27.05 -0.56 -8.15
C LEU A 874 -26.89 -0.89 -6.67
N GLY A 875 -26.73 0.14 -5.85
CA GLY A 875 -26.69 0.05 -4.42
C GLY A 875 -27.68 1.00 -3.77
N ALA A 876 -28.31 0.57 -2.70
CA ALA A 876 -29.24 1.33 -1.90
C ALA A 876 -28.95 1.15 -0.42
N ASP A 877 -28.65 2.26 0.27
CA ASP A 877 -28.49 2.33 1.72
C ASP A 877 -29.63 3.15 2.31
N ALA A 878 -30.47 2.55 3.10
CA ALA A 878 -31.62 3.17 3.72
C ALA A 878 -31.62 3.05 5.25
N THR A 879 -32.04 4.11 5.92
CA THR A 879 -32.36 4.07 7.34
C THR A 879 -33.81 4.52 7.50
N LEU A 880 -34.64 3.66 8.05
CA LEU A 880 -36.04 3.95 8.33
C LEU A 880 -36.18 4.81 9.59
N LEU A 881 -37.36 5.37 9.80
CA LEU A 881 -37.66 6.20 10.96
C LEU A 881 -37.60 5.42 12.29
N ASN A 882 -37.84 4.13 12.26
CA ASN A 882 -37.72 3.20 13.39
C ASN A 882 -36.29 2.68 13.62
N ASN A 883 -35.25 3.30 13.03
CA ASN A 883 -33.83 2.93 13.10
C ASN A 883 -33.46 1.56 12.49
N VAL A 884 -34.35 0.95 11.71
CA VAL A 884 -33.95 -0.18 10.86
C VAL A 884 -33.10 0.35 9.72
N THR A 885 -31.94 -0.27 9.51
CA THR A 885 -31.03 -0.01 8.38
C THR A 885 -31.16 -1.13 7.37
N VAL A 886 -31.28 -0.77 6.12
CA VAL A 886 -31.35 -1.70 5.00
C VAL A 886 -30.27 -1.33 4.00
N ARG A 887 -29.46 -2.29 3.62
CA ARG A 887 -28.48 -2.17 2.55
C ARG A 887 -28.77 -3.22 1.49
N ALA A 888 -28.77 -2.82 0.23
CA ALA A 888 -28.90 -3.74 -0.89
C ALA A 888 -27.95 -3.32 -2.00
N ASP A 889 -27.04 -4.22 -2.37
CA ASP A 889 -26.03 -3.96 -3.40
C ASP A 889 -26.04 -5.09 -4.43
N TYR A 890 -26.06 -4.74 -5.70
CA TYR A 890 -25.79 -5.64 -6.81
C TYR A 890 -24.50 -5.21 -7.51
N SER A 891 -23.51 -6.09 -7.51
CA SER A 891 -22.20 -5.86 -8.13
C SER A 891 -21.91 -6.92 -9.20
N THR A 892 -21.24 -6.51 -10.26
CA THR A 892 -20.75 -7.42 -11.27
C THR A 892 -19.35 -7.01 -11.70
N THR A 893 -18.47 -7.98 -11.80
CA THR A 893 -17.09 -7.79 -12.27
C THR A 893 -16.80 -8.75 -13.40
N ARG A 894 -16.03 -8.27 -14.37
CA ARG A 894 -15.57 -9.06 -15.50
C ARG A 894 -14.08 -8.75 -15.72
N ASN A 895 -13.28 -9.79 -15.74
CA ASN A 895 -11.88 -9.71 -16.13
C ASN A 895 -11.68 -10.52 -17.40
N LEU A 896 -11.20 -9.86 -18.43
CA LEU A 896 -10.88 -10.44 -19.72
C LEU A 896 -9.36 -10.40 -19.89
N SER A 897 -8.72 -11.55 -19.99
CA SER A 897 -7.28 -11.66 -20.21
C SER A 897 -7.02 -12.39 -21.53
N LEU A 898 -6.53 -11.64 -22.51
CA LEU A 898 -6.13 -12.16 -23.80
C LEU A 898 -4.66 -12.57 -23.72
N ASN A 899 -4.36 -13.85 -23.85
CA ASN A 899 -3.02 -14.37 -24.01
C ASN A 899 -2.73 -14.51 -25.53
N THR A 900 -1.76 -13.79 -26.02
CA THR A 900 -1.39 -13.74 -27.43
C THR A 900 -0.47 -14.88 -27.84
N THR A 901 0.20 -15.55 -26.88
CA THR A 901 1.10 -16.66 -27.13
C THR A 901 0.33 -18.00 -27.25
N SER A 902 -0.65 -18.20 -26.35
CA SER A 902 -1.49 -19.42 -26.36
C SER A 902 -2.81 -19.23 -27.13
N TYR A 903 -3.04 -18.07 -27.76
CA TYR A 903 -4.25 -17.71 -28.51
C TYR A 903 -5.53 -17.96 -27.72
N GLN A 904 -5.53 -17.56 -26.44
CA GLN A 904 -6.62 -17.81 -25.52
C GLN A 904 -7.14 -16.53 -24.90
N LEU A 905 -8.44 -16.43 -24.77
CA LEU A 905 -9.11 -15.41 -23.98
C LEU A 905 -9.69 -16.04 -22.72
N VAL A 906 -9.18 -15.67 -21.57
CA VAL A 906 -9.76 -16.04 -20.26
C VAL A 906 -10.76 -14.98 -19.86
N GLU A 907 -12.00 -15.39 -19.60
CA GLU A 907 -13.09 -14.53 -19.15
C GLU A 907 -13.51 -14.97 -17.73
N ALA A 908 -13.16 -14.18 -16.72
CA ALA A 908 -13.58 -14.38 -15.35
C ALA A 908 -14.71 -13.42 -15.00
N LEU A 909 -15.84 -13.97 -14.57
CA LEU A 909 -17.08 -13.27 -14.27
C LEU A 909 -17.44 -13.47 -12.80
N SER A 910 -17.88 -12.41 -12.13
CA SER A 910 -18.46 -12.48 -10.79
C SER A 910 -19.71 -11.62 -10.74
N LYS A 911 -20.80 -12.20 -10.19
CA LYS A 911 -22.06 -11.50 -9.93
C LYS A 911 -22.41 -11.69 -8.46
N LYS A 912 -22.47 -10.56 -7.75
CA LYS A 912 -22.68 -10.55 -6.30
C LYS A 912 -23.90 -9.72 -5.94
N VAL A 913 -24.78 -10.30 -5.14
CA VAL A 913 -25.88 -9.63 -4.46
C VAL A 913 -25.57 -9.63 -2.97
N THR A 914 -25.71 -8.49 -2.32
CA THR A 914 -25.55 -8.37 -0.87
C THR A 914 -26.77 -7.64 -0.32
N ILE A 915 -27.41 -8.19 0.70
CA ILE A 915 -28.52 -7.59 1.42
C ILE A 915 -28.17 -7.61 2.90
N GLY A 916 -28.14 -6.43 3.51
CA GLY A 916 -27.87 -6.26 4.94
C GLY A 916 -29.06 -5.62 5.62
N LEU A 917 -29.47 -6.16 6.74
CA LEU A 917 -30.50 -5.63 7.63
C LEU A 917 -29.86 -5.35 9.00
N GLY A 918 -30.08 -4.18 9.53
CA GLY A 918 -29.60 -3.82 10.84
C GLY A 918 -30.69 -3.14 11.67
N TYR A 919 -30.76 -3.44 12.93
CA TYR A 919 -31.65 -2.80 13.86
C TYR A 919 -30.95 -2.45 15.16
N LYS A 920 -31.08 -1.20 15.57
CA LYS A 920 -30.54 -0.74 16.84
C LYS A 920 -31.69 -0.44 17.81
N TYR A 921 -31.81 -1.29 18.85
CA TYR A 921 -32.77 -1.12 19.93
C TYR A 921 -32.08 -0.34 21.06
N ALA A 922 -32.47 0.91 21.23
CA ALA A 922 -31.94 1.76 22.26
C ALA A 922 -32.49 1.37 23.67
N GLU A 923 -31.62 1.42 24.69
CA GLU A 923 -32.00 1.12 26.07
C GLU A 923 -32.70 -0.26 26.26
N PHE A 924 -32.13 -1.30 25.63
CA PHE A 924 -32.65 -2.70 25.68
C PHE A 924 -32.67 -3.25 27.14
N ASN A 925 -31.90 -2.68 28.05
CA ASN A 925 -31.94 -3.00 29.47
C ASN A 925 -33.36 -2.87 30.07
N LYS A 926 -34.23 -2.01 29.54
CA LYS A 926 -35.62 -1.88 29.95
C LYS A 926 -36.42 -3.14 29.65
N VAL A 927 -36.15 -3.80 28.53
CA VAL A 927 -36.78 -5.07 28.12
C VAL A 927 -36.32 -6.20 29.03
N LEU A 928 -35.05 -6.22 29.40
CA LEU A 928 -34.46 -7.20 30.29
C LEU A 928 -34.76 -6.91 31.78
N LYS A 929 -35.49 -5.84 32.11
CA LYS A 929 -35.76 -5.37 33.47
C LYS A 929 -34.49 -5.18 34.31
N MET A 930 -33.35 -4.84 33.65
CA MET A 930 -32.07 -4.58 34.32
C MET A 930 -31.91 -3.10 34.60
N LYS A 931 -31.18 -2.78 35.70
CA LYS A 931 -30.85 -1.38 36.01
C LYS A 931 -30.02 -0.74 34.90
N LYS A 932 -30.35 0.50 34.53
CA LYS A 932 -29.57 1.27 33.56
C LYS A 932 -28.17 1.60 34.13
N THR A 933 -27.13 1.34 33.35
CA THR A 933 -25.76 1.77 33.68
C THR A 933 -25.68 3.29 33.61
N ARG A 934 -25.16 3.95 34.64
CA ARG A 934 -25.05 5.42 34.71
C ARG A 934 -24.18 5.93 33.56
N ASP A 935 -24.69 6.93 32.83
CA ASP A 935 -24.01 7.57 31.68
C ASP A 935 -23.67 6.64 30.52
N PHE A 936 -24.38 5.50 30.36
CA PHE A 936 -24.19 4.55 29.28
C PHE A 936 -25.53 4.14 28.66
N SER A 937 -25.56 4.02 27.32
CA SER A 937 -26.73 3.50 26.61
C SER A 937 -26.56 1.99 26.39
N ASN A 938 -27.39 1.18 27.09
CA ASN A 938 -27.40 -0.27 26.95
C ASN A 938 -28.18 -0.66 25.69
N ASP A 939 -27.59 -0.44 24.54
CA ASP A 939 -28.19 -0.68 23.22
C ASP A 939 -27.93 -2.11 22.77
N LEU A 940 -28.95 -2.73 22.16
CA LEU A 940 -28.81 -3.97 21.40
C LEU A 940 -28.74 -3.63 19.91
N THR A 941 -27.66 -4.04 19.25
CA THR A 941 -27.52 -3.90 17.80
C THR A 941 -27.59 -5.28 17.15
N VAL A 942 -28.61 -5.50 16.36
CA VAL A 942 -28.78 -6.74 15.59
C VAL A 942 -28.46 -6.46 14.13
N ARG A 943 -27.70 -7.38 13.50
CA ARG A 943 -27.37 -7.33 12.08
C ARG A 943 -27.58 -8.70 11.46
N LEU A 944 -28.11 -8.69 10.24
CA LEU A 944 -28.25 -9.85 9.39
C LEU A 944 -27.78 -9.48 7.99
N ASP A 945 -26.72 -10.10 7.54
CA ASP A 945 -26.15 -9.90 6.22
C ASP A 945 -26.28 -11.18 5.40
N PHE A 946 -26.82 -11.05 4.21
CA PHE A 946 -26.91 -12.12 3.22
C PHE A 946 -26.08 -11.74 1.99
N SER A 947 -25.22 -12.64 1.52
CA SER A 947 -24.44 -12.47 0.30
C SER A 947 -24.56 -13.69 -0.59
N PHE A 948 -24.87 -13.45 -1.84
CA PHE A 948 -24.86 -14.45 -2.92
C PHE A 948 -23.83 -14.02 -3.96
N ASN A 949 -22.84 -14.84 -4.23
CA ASN A 949 -21.78 -14.56 -5.19
C ASN A 949 -21.60 -15.75 -6.14
N LYS A 950 -21.89 -15.53 -7.42
CA LYS A 950 -21.65 -16.51 -8.48
C LYS A 950 -20.41 -16.08 -9.25
N MET A 951 -19.37 -16.91 -9.21
CA MET A 951 -18.13 -16.74 -9.99
C MET A 951 -18.05 -17.83 -11.05
N GLN A 952 -17.49 -17.46 -12.21
CA GLN A 952 -17.31 -18.38 -13.34
C GLN A 952 -16.10 -17.93 -14.15
N SER A 953 -15.26 -18.88 -14.56
CA SER A 953 -14.13 -18.66 -15.44
C SER A 953 -14.28 -19.51 -16.71
N LEU A 954 -14.11 -18.86 -17.85
CA LEU A 954 -14.20 -19.47 -19.17
C LEU A 954 -12.88 -19.27 -19.92
N ILE A 955 -12.42 -20.28 -20.62
CA ILE A 955 -11.35 -20.18 -21.60
C ILE A 955 -11.95 -20.27 -22.99
N ARG A 956 -11.68 -19.26 -23.83
CA ARG A 956 -12.08 -19.19 -25.22
C ARG A 956 -10.84 -19.30 -26.10
N LYS A 957 -10.70 -20.37 -26.84
CA LYS A 957 -9.60 -20.59 -27.77
C LYS A 957 -9.90 -19.89 -29.08
N ILE A 958 -8.96 -19.08 -29.56
CA ILE A 958 -9.12 -18.26 -30.76
C ILE A 958 -8.84 -19.08 -32.03
N ASP A 959 -7.91 -20.04 -31.93
CA ASP A 959 -7.50 -20.94 -33.01
C ASP A 959 -8.58 -21.97 -33.36
N THR A 960 -9.07 -22.67 -32.36
CA THR A 960 -10.08 -23.75 -32.50
C THR A 960 -11.53 -23.26 -32.33
N GLN A 961 -11.74 -22.01 -31.93
CA GLN A 961 -13.04 -21.40 -31.62
C GLN A 961 -13.82 -22.12 -30.52
N LEU A 962 -13.15 -22.95 -29.73
CA LEU A 962 -13.75 -23.68 -28.62
C LEU A 962 -13.82 -22.84 -27.37
N THR A 963 -14.93 -22.97 -26.65
CA THR A 963 -15.10 -22.36 -25.32
C THR A 963 -15.31 -23.44 -24.28
N GLN A 964 -14.60 -23.34 -23.17
CA GLN A 964 -14.67 -24.28 -22.06
C GLN A 964 -14.76 -23.54 -20.72
N ALA A 965 -15.65 -23.98 -19.84
CA ALA A 965 -15.64 -23.54 -18.46
C ALA A 965 -14.53 -24.26 -17.69
N THR A 966 -13.69 -23.53 -16.99
CA THR A 966 -12.55 -24.08 -16.26
C THR A 966 -12.77 -24.11 -14.76
N SER A 967 -13.50 -23.15 -14.24
CA SER A 967 -13.89 -23.10 -12.83
C SER A 967 -15.17 -22.32 -12.64
N GLY A 968 -15.81 -22.54 -11.54
CA GLY A 968 -16.99 -21.80 -11.14
C GLY A 968 -17.43 -22.20 -9.75
N ASN A 969 -17.95 -21.22 -9.01
CA ASN A 969 -18.42 -21.41 -7.65
C ASN A 969 -19.59 -20.48 -7.35
N ILE A 970 -20.59 -20.99 -6.63
CA ILE A 970 -21.65 -20.21 -6.00
C ILE A 970 -21.39 -20.19 -4.51
N ALA A 971 -21.02 -19.01 -3.99
CA ALA A 971 -20.86 -18.81 -2.57
C ALA A 971 -22.09 -18.10 -1.99
N LYS A 972 -22.72 -18.71 -1.02
CA LYS A 972 -23.85 -18.18 -0.25
C LYS A 972 -23.35 -17.94 1.18
N THR A 973 -23.47 -16.73 1.70
CA THR A 973 -23.04 -16.39 3.05
C THR A 973 -24.20 -15.73 3.78
N ILE A 974 -24.47 -16.21 4.98
CA ILE A 974 -25.43 -15.59 5.91
C ILE A 974 -24.66 -15.31 7.17
N SER A 975 -24.66 -14.04 7.61
CA SER A 975 -24.02 -13.61 8.84
C SER A 975 -25.02 -12.91 9.73
N PHE A 976 -25.20 -13.43 10.92
CA PHE A 976 -26.04 -12.85 11.95
C PHE A 976 -25.16 -12.42 13.12
N SER A 977 -25.39 -11.24 13.66
CA SER A 977 -24.78 -10.81 14.94
C SER A 977 -25.74 -9.99 15.77
N ALA A 978 -25.66 -10.16 17.07
CA ALA A 978 -26.37 -9.40 18.07
C ALA A 978 -25.37 -8.91 19.12
N ASP A 979 -25.10 -7.62 19.11
CA ASP A 979 -24.15 -6.96 20.01
C ASP A 979 -24.92 -6.22 21.11
N TYR A 980 -24.73 -6.57 22.37
CA TYR A 980 -25.34 -5.94 23.52
C TYR A 980 -24.29 -5.32 24.44
N GLY A 981 -24.36 -4.01 24.61
CA GLY A 981 -23.52 -3.28 25.57
C GLY A 981 -24.07 -3.37 26.98
N LEU A 982 -23.49 -4.23 27.82
CA LEU A 982 -23.84 -4.34 29.26
C LEU A 982 -23.32 -3.17 30.05
N SER A 983 -22.13 -2.69 29.75
CA SER A 983 -21.49 -1.53 30.37
C SER A 983 -20.50 -0.87 29.42
N ARG A 984 -19.87 0.25 29.85
CA ARG A 984 -18.77 0.85 29.06
C ARG A 984 -17.61 -0.11 28.80
N ALA A 985 -17.42 -1.03 29.77
CA ALA A 985 -16.31 -1.99 29.72
C ALA A 985 -16.70 -3.35 29.16
N LEU A 986 -17.99 -3.72 29.15
CA LEU A 986 -18.42 -5.07 28.80
C LEU A 986 -19.47 -5.07 27.69
N THR A 987 -19.15 -5.75 26.59
CA THR A 987 -20.03 -6.02 25.46
C THR A 987 -20.16 -7.54 25.28
N VAL A 988 -21.40 -8.00 25.09
CA VAL A 988 -21.74 -9.38 24.76
C VAL A 988 -22.13 -9.41 23.29
N ARG A 989 -21.53 -10.29 22.52
CA ARG A 989 -21.88 -10.53 21.12
C ARG A 989 -22.25 -11.98 20.92
N ALA A 990 -23.45 -12.23 20.43
CA ALA A 990 -23.84 -13.50 19.84
C ALA A 990 -23.70 -13.42 18.32
N PHE A 991 -23.15 -14.46 17.70
CA PHE A 991 -22.96 -14.48 16.25
C PHE A 991 -23.25 -15.87 15.69
N TYR A 992 -23.68 -15.88 14.42
CA TYR A 992 -23.87 -17.06 13.61
C TYR A 992 -23.52 -16.75 12.17
N ASP A 993 -22.48 -17.38 11.67
CA ASP A 993 -22.00 -17.23 10.30
C ASP A 993 -22.09 -18.57 9.60
N ILE A 994 -22.71 -18.63 8.45
CA ILE A 994 -22.73 -19.81 7.58
C ILE A 994 -22.27 -19.43 6.18
N GLN A 995 -21.36 -20.22 5.66
CA GLN A 995 -20.87 -20.11 4.29
C GLN A 995 -21.06 -21.43 3.58
N ILE A 996 -21.81 -21.40 2.48
CA ILE A 996 -22.05 -22.55 1.60
C ILE A 996 -21.38 -22.25 0.26
N ASN A 997 -20.50 -23.12 -0.18
CA ASN A 997 -19.83 -23.06 -1.46
C ASN A 997 -20.27 -24.25 -2.32
N GLU A 998 -20.89 -23.96 -3.47
CA GLU A 998 -21.35 -24.94 -4.44
C GLU A 998 -20.52 -24.79 -5.72
N PRO A 999 -19.65 -25.73 -6.08
CA PRO A 999 -18.91 -25.67 -7.34
C PRO A 999 -19.86 -25.84 -8.53
N LEU A 1000 -19.63 -25.08 -9.59
CA LEU A 1000 -20.37 -25.18 -10.85
C LEU A 1000 -19.86 -26.33 -11.73
N ILE A 1001 -18.64 -26.80 -11.44
CA ILE A 1001 -18.00 -27.94 -12.14
C ILE A 1001 -17.64 -28.98 -11.07
N SER A 1002 -18.40 -30.06 -11.04
CA SER A 1002 -18.30 -31.09 -9.99
C SER A 1002 -17.03 -31.96 -10.07
N SER A 1003 -16.33 -31.95 -11.21
CA SER A 1003 -15.06 -32.67 -11.37
C SER A 1003 -13.88 -32.05 -10.67
N ALA A 1004 -13.99 -30.76 -10.25
CA ALA A 1004 -12.89 -30.00 -9.70
C ALA A 1004 -12.92 -29.80 -8.17
N SER A 1005 -14.13 -29.90 -7.54
CA SER A 1005 -14.24 -29.72 -6.08
C SER A 1005 -15.61 -30.17 -5.56
N TYR A 1006 -15.73 -30.33 -4.24
CA TYR A 1006 -16.95 -30.72 -3.54
C TYR A 1006 -17.71 -29.53 -3.02
N PRO A 1007 -19.05 -29.60 -2.87
CA PRO A 1007 -19.83 -28.66 -2.08
C PRO A 1007 -19.34 -28.63 -0.62
N THR A 1008 -19.15 -27.46 -0.09
CA THR A 1008 -18.73 -27.30 1.30
C THR A 1008 -19.69 -26.37 2.04
N SER A 1009 -19.97 -26.71 3.31
CA SER A 1009 -20.72 -25.85 4.22
C SER A 1009 -19.91 -25.68 5.48
N ASN A 1010 -19.66 -24.43 5.83
CA ASN A 1010 -18.95 -24.05 7.04
C ASN A 1010 -19.85 -23.16 7.89
N SER A 1011 -20.13 -23.57 9.13
CA SER A 1011 -20.90 -22.78 10.09
C SER A 1011 -20.06 -22.48 11.32
N ASN A 1012 -20.08 -21.22 11.73
CA ASN A 1012 -19.37 -20.71 12.88
C ASN A 1012 -20.36 -19.91 13.75
N TYR A 1013 -20.53 -20.32 15.00
CA TYR A 1013 -21.47 -19.66 15.91
C TYR A 1013 -20.93 -19.66 17.32
N GLY A 1014 -21.35 -18.68 18.08
CA GLY A 1014 -20.90 -18.56 19.46
C GLY A 1014 -21.34 -17.28 20.15
N ILE A 1015 -20.92 -17.20 21.41
CA ILE A 1015 -21.07 -16.00 22.23
C ILE A 1015 -19.67 -15.50 22.60
N SER A 1016 -19.42 -14.25 22.35
CA SER A 1016 -18.17 -13.59 22.69
C SER A 1016 -18.43 -12.51 23.73
N LEU A 1017 -17.64 -12.52 24.79
CA LEU A 1017 -17.63 -11.51 25.83
C LEU A 1017 -16.38 -10.65 25.62
N ARG A 1018 -16.58 -9.36 25.37
CA ARG A 1018 -15.48 -8.40 25.25
C ARG A 1018 -15.47 -7.48 26.44
N PHE A 1019 -14.45 -7.63 27.26
CA PHE A 1019 -14.20 -6.75 28.40
C PHE A 1019 -13.05 -5.80 28.05
N SER A 1020 -13.32 -4.49 28.09
CA SER A 1020 -12.33 -3.44 27.89
C SER A 1020 -12.18 -2.68 29.22
N LEU A 1021 -11.02 -2.78 29.85
CA LEU A 1021 -10.67 -1.90 30.96
C LEU A 1021 -10.64 -0.47 30.43
N ALA A 1022 -11.62 0.33 30.85
CA ALA A 1022 -11.62 1.75 30.53
C ALA A 1022 -10.44 2.42 31.24
N GLN A 1023 -9.58 3.11 30.49
CA GLN A 1023 -8.61 4.06 31.05
C GLN A 1023 -9.34 5.28 31.61
#